data_4877b8d159d3e5588e20dcd947a8acd8
#
_entry.id   4877b8d159d3e5588e20dcd947a8acd8
#
_cell.length_a   1.000
_cell.length_b   1.000
_cell.length_c   1.000
_cell.angle_alpha   90.00
_cell.angle_beta   90.00
_cell.angle_gamma   90.00
#
_symmetry.space_group_name_H-M   'P 1'
#
loop_
_entity.id
_entity.type
_entity.pdbx_description
1 polymer ?
#
loop_
_entity_poly.entity_id
_entity_poly.type
_entity_poly.pdbx_seq_one_letter_code
_entity_poly.pdbx_strand_id
1 'polypeptide(L)'
;MNITLKINGVDHGLDIAPSSTLLAALRGLGFHGVKFGDEGGLSGSDTILLDGKPVNAGSILAAQAEGHNIATIEALGEHPEQGWKLSGGLHPLQKAFIETGAVQCGYCTPAQILAAKSLLEKNPNPSEAEVREAISGVLCRCTGYLKPVQAVLKAAAEMRGDTRLDWDTINWDFGTPKDDSSQSDTPTPTLTGVLVRPRVVVTPDKQKWQTVGKPEIKVDAIKLAQGKPAFAADFEKRGLLHAKVLLSPHAHAIIKKIDTSKAKALQGVAAVLTWQDIPRVVYSTAGQSDPIPGPLDTFSLDYKVRFVGDRVAFVAAETSEIAEKALSLIEVEYDVLPAILDSRESMSSEIQIHDEPEFVNFADSNPKKNLAAEIRIDIGNVEKGFAEADNIFEAEYEVPKVQQAHIEPHVVVTYWDEDDRLVIRTSTQVPFHVRRMMAPVLGLPVKRIRVIKPRIGGGFGGKQEVLIEDVAAHLTIATKQPVIYEYTREEEFIAARSRHPMRVKMKTGVKKDGTITANAMYALSDTGANGAHALTVTGNTGHKAMALYVGDGEYRKAPNIRFYADIVYTNTPPSGAYRGYGVPQGYWPLDRHMEKIARAMGFDPIDFRLKNAIHAGEYHPFSTAWNEGREPRPEIIHTVGLEQCVAQGRAAIDWDDKYGNEEWRRLAAPNKRKGIGIALAMQGTAIPYLDMGGASIKMNDDGSFNLLIGATDLGTGSDTVLAQMAAEVLGVPLEDMICYSSDTDFTPFDKGAYASSTTYISGAAATKAAQIVAERIKIRAAMMLNMDKHDDIILKDRKATAPDGRSVSMTEIALDSLHKNNQEQIMGVASYVSPVSPPPFAAQFAEVTVDVETGQVTVDRLVMAVDSGVIVNPLTASGQIEGGMTQALGYAVCEEMRYDEKGRALERDFDRYHLFRADEMPELETIFVETFEPSHPFGVKAVAEIPMDGVAPAVGNAVLDAVGANVDDNPVTPEKVWRALRK
;
A
#
# COMPACT_ATOMS: atom_id res chain seq x y z
N MET A 1 -19.45 -0.12 -37.00
CA MET A 1 -20.02 1.14 -37.53
C MET A 1 -18.95 2.19 -37.60
N ASN A 2 -18.95 2.97 -38.69
CA ASN A 2 -17.94 4.04 -38.83
C ASN A 2 -18.43 5.30 -38.10
N ILE A 3 -17.60 5.87 -37.26
CA ILE A 3 -17.81 7.13 -36.52
C ILE A 3 -16.60 8.04 -36.67
N THR A 4 -16.79 9.33 -36.40
CA THR A 4 -15.67 10.30 -36.32
C THR A 4 -15.71 10.97 -34.94
N LEU A 5 -14.60 10.81 -34.17
CA LEU A 5 -14.44 11.46 -32.88
C LEU A 5 -13.46 12.62 -32.98
N LYS A 6 -13.83 13.78 -32.47
CA LYS A 6 -12.95 14.94 -32.37
C LYS A 6 -12.24 14.95 -31.02
N ILE A 7 -10.98 14.48 -31.01
CA ILE A 7 -10.19 14.30 -29.79
C ILE A 7 -9.03 15.30 -29.80
N ASN A 8 -8.92 16.12 -28.75
CA ASN A 8 -7.87 17.12 -28.61
C ASN A 8 -7.72 18.04 -29.84
N GLY A 9 -8.88 18.36 -30.48
CA GLY A 9 -8.94 19.20 -31.67
C GLY A 9 -8.69 18.49 -33.00
N VAL A 10 -8.39 17.18 -33.01
CA VAL A 10 -8.11 16.36 -34.20
C VAL A 10 -9.25 15.37 -34.43
N ASP A 11 -9.66 15.21 -35.69
CA ASP A 11 -10.69 14.24 -36.10
C ASP A 11 -10.07 12.85 -36.33
N HIS A 12 -10.66 11.83 -35.67
CA HIS A 12 -10.24 10.43 -35.75
C HIS A 12 -11.42 9.58 -36.28
N GLY A 13 -11.23 8.99 -37.47
CA GLY A 13 -12.19 8.03 -38.05
C GLY A 13 -11.98 6.63 -37.46
N LEU A 14 -13.05 5.99 -36.99
CA LEU A 14 -12.98 4.68 -36.34
C LEU A 14 -14.06 3.75 -36.90
N ASP A 15 -13.72 2.47 -37.06
CA ASP A 15 -14.71 1.39 -37.24
C ASP A 15 -14.84 0.62 -35.95
N ILE A 16 -15.96 0.72 -35.28
CA ILE A 16 -16.21 0.19 -33.94
C ILE A 16 -17.46 -0.67 -33.88
N ALA A 17 -17.51 -1.55 -32.88
CA ALA A 17 -18.76 -2.21 -32.49
C ALA A 17 -19.74 -1.16 -31.90
N PRO A 18 -21.08 -1.31 -32.16
CA PRO A 18 -22.06 -0.37 -31.59
C PRO A 18 -22.08 -0.29 -30.06
N SER A 19 -21.58 -1.34 -29.37
CA SER A 19 -21.46 -1.45 -27.91
C SER A 19 -20.13 -0.94 -27.36
N SER A 20 -19.20 -0.50 -28.22
CA SER A 20 -17.87 -0.02 -27.76
C SER A 20 -18.02 1.22 -26.89
N THR A 21 -17.41 1.21 -25.71
CA THR A 21 -17.37 2.38 -24.84
C THR A 21 -16.39 3.43 -25.38
N LEU A 22 -16.58 4.68 -24.98
CA LEU A 22 -15.64 5.75 -25.32
C LEU A 22 -14.25 5.48 -24.72
N LEU A 23 -14.17 4.88 -23.54
CA LEU A 23 -12.91 4.44 -22.92
C LEU A 23 -12.14 3.48 -23.83
N ALA A 24 -12.80 2.43 -24.33
CA ALA A 24 -12.19 1.45 -25.22
C ALA A 24 -11.69 2.11 -26.53
N ALA A 25 -12.49 3.01 -27.12
CA ALA A 25 -12.11 3.74 -28.32
C ALA A 25 -10.89 4.65 -28.10
N LEU A 26 -10.87 5.42 -26.99
CA LEU A 26 -9.76 6.31 -26.66
C LEU A 26 -8.47 5.54 -26.40
N ARG A 27 -8.53 4.46 -25.60
CA ARG A 27 -7.34 3.63 -25.32
C ARG A 27 -6.84 2.93 -26.59
N GLY A 28 -7.74 2.46 -27.45
CA GLY A 28 -7.38 1.88 -28.76
C GLY A 28 -6.71 2.86 -29.73
N LEU A 29 -6.85 4.17 -29.52
CA LEU A 29 -6.16 5.24 -30.23
C LEU A 29 -4.86 5.70 -29.54
N GLY A 30 -4.46 5.09 -28.43
CA GLY A 30 -3.23 5.42 -27.68
C GLY A 30 -3.38 6.55 -26.65
N PHE A 31 -4.61 6.99 -26.33
CA PHE A 31 -4.84 7.96 -25.24
C PHE A 31 -4.78 7.25 -23.89
N HIS A 32 -3.57 6.91 -23.46
CA HIS A 32 -3.32 6.11 -22.26
C HIS A 32 -3.49 6.88 -20.94
N GLY A 33 -3.66 8.20 -20.99
CA GLY A 33 -4.03 9.00 -19.81
C GLY A 33 -5.44 8.71 -19.30
N VAL A 34 -6.30 8.14 -20.14
CA VAL A 34 -7.63 7.65 -19.76
C VAL A 34 -7.49 6.23 -19.19
N LYS A 35 -7.75 6.03 -17.90
CA LYS A 35 -7.43 4.78 -17.17
C LYS A 35 -8.68 3.94 -16.91
N PHE A 36 -8.54 2.62 -17.03
CA PHE A 36 -9.57 1.67 -16.62
C PHE A 36 -9.49 1.43 -15.11
N GLY A 37 -10.56 1.62 -14.37
CA GLY A 37 -10.64 1.32 -12.93
C GLY A 37 -11.82 0.42 -12.58
N ASP A 38 -12.86 0.46 -13.39
CA ASP A 38 -14.07 -0.36 -13.29
C ASP A 38 -14.91 -0.25 -14.58
N GLU A 39 -15.87 -1.15 -14.75
CA GLU A 39 -16.73 -1.24 -15.95
C GLU A 39 -17.80 -0.15 -15.99
N GLY A 40 -18.23 0.34 -14.81
CA GLY A 40 -19.32 1.32 -14.67
C GLY A 40 -18.86 2.78 -14.64
N GLY A 41 -17.53 3.03 -14.63
CA GLY A 41 -16.96 4.38 -14.45
C GLY A 41 -17.10 4.94 -13.03
N LEU A 42 -17.44 4.10 -12.04
CA LEU A 42 -17.62 4.52 -10.64
C LEU A 42 -16.31 4.97 -9.99
N SER A 43 -15.18 4.43 -10.45
CA SER A 43 -13.84 4.86 -10.00
C SER A 43 -13.49 6.28 -10.46
N GLY A 44 -14.08 6.75 -11.56
CA GLY A 44 -13.79 8.04 -12.19
C GLY A 44 -12.37 8.17 -12.77
N SER A 45 -11.55 7.11 -12.76
CA SER A 45 -10.19 7.15 -13.31
C SER A 45 -10.15 7.36 -14.83
N ASP A 46 -11.27 7.13 -15.50
CA ASP A 46 -11.53 7.30 -16.91
C ASP A 46 -12.19 8.66 -17.27
N THR A 47 -12.21 9.61 -16.33
CA THR A 47 -12.75 10.96 -16.57
C THR A 47 -12.01 11.67 -17.68
N ILE A 48 -12.78 12.16 -18.66
CA ILE A 48 -12.37 13.06 -19.75
C ILE A 48 -13.25 14.32 -19.73
N LEU A 49 -12.93 15.32 -20.57
CA LEU A 49 -13.84 16.43 -20.78
C LEU A 49 -14.58 16.26 -22.13
N LEU A 50 -15.91 16.21 -22.04
CA LEU A 50 -16.80 16.23 -23.21
C LEU A 50 -17.47 17.60 -23.27
N ASP A 51 -17.16 18.40 -24.30
CA ASP A 51 -17.56 19.80 -24.41
C ASP A 51 -17.27 20.62 -23.13
N GLY A 52 -16.08 20.38 -22.53
CA GLY A 52 -15.61 21.06 -21.32
C GLY A 52 -16.22 20.54 -20.00
N LYS A 53 -17.10 19.53 -20.04
CA LYS A 53 -17.70 18.93 -18.83
C LYS A 53 -17.02 17.60 -18.49
N PRO A 54 -16.71 17.30 -17.22
CA PRO A 54 -16.16 16.02 -16.83
C PRO A 54 -17.22 14.91 -17.00
N VAL A 55 -16.83 13.82 -17.68
CA VAL A 55 -17.66 12.64 -17.88
C VAL A 55 -16.78 11.38 -17.81
N ASN A 56 -17.35 10.26 -17.37
CA ASN A 56 -16.66 8.96 -17.29
C ASN A 56 -16.75 8.25 -18.65
N ALA A 57 -15.63 8.05 -19.31
CA ALA A 57 -15.57 7.49 -20.67
C ALA A 57 -16.06 6.04 -20.76
N GLY A 58 -15.96 5.26 -19.66
CA GLY A 58 -16.48 3.89 -19.56
C GLY A 58 -18.00 3.81 -19.52
N SER A 59 -18.67 4.89 -19.09
CA SER A 59 -20.13 4.96 -18.99
C SER A 59 -20.82 5.49 -20.25
N ILE A 60 -20.05 5.85 -21.29
CA ILE A 60 -20.55 6.44 -22.55
C ILE A 60 -20.14 5.55 -23.71
N LEU A 61 -21.10 5.27 -24.60
CA LEU A 61 -20.78 4.61 -25.87
C LEU A 61 -20.00 5.57 -26.78
N ALA A 62 -18.97 5.08 -27.46
CA ALA A 62 -18.18 5.90 -28.38
C ALA A 62 -19.05 6.61 -29.46
N ALA A 63 -20.10 5.93 -29.94
CA ALA A 63 -21.04 6.51 -30.88
C ALA A 63 -21.82 7.72 -30.34
N GLN A 64 -22.02 7.84 -29.03
CA GLN A 64 -22.70 8.99 -28.41
C GLN A 64 -21.78 10.23 -28.35
N ALA A 65 -20.47 10.05 -28.46
CA ALA A 65 -19.50 11.14 -28.45
C ALA A 65 -19.25 11.74 -29.85
N GLU A 66 -19.84 11.18 -30.91
CA GLU A 66 -19.71 11.73 -32.26
C GLU A 66 -20.35 13.13 -32.34
N GLY A 67 -19.62 14.07 -32.91
CA GLY A 67 -20.02 15.48 -33.02
C GLY A 67 -19.68 16.33 -31.77
N HIS A 68 -19.16 15.73 -30.73
CA HIS A 68 -18.69 16.43 -29.52
C HIS A 68 -17.18 16.63 -29.51
N ASN A 69 -16.70 17.62 -28.72
CA ASN A 69 -15.28 17.86 -28.51
C ASN A 69 -14.82 17.08 -27.28
N ILE A 70 -13.88 16.15 -27.47
CA ILE A 70 -13.26 15.35 -26.41
C ILE A 70 -11.91 15.95 -26.05
N ALA A 71 -11.67 16.24 -24.77
CA ALA A 71 -10.34 16.60 -24.30
C ALA A 71 -9.86 15.57 -23.26
N THR A 72 -8.66 15.06 -23.48
CA THR A 72 -7.95 14.15 -22.58
C THR A 72 -6.78 14.86 -21.94
N ILE A 73 -6.10 14.24 -20.96
CA ILE A 73 -4.95 14.86 -20.27
C ILE A 73 -3.81 15.18 -21.21
N GLU A 74 -3.67 14.46 -22.31
CA GLU A 74 -2.65 14.66 -23.35
C GLU A 74 -2.78 16.00 -24.08
N ALA A 75 -3.94 16.67 -23.98
CA ALA A 75 -4.14 18.02 -24.52
C ALA A 75 -3.63 19.14 -23.60
N LEU A 76 -3.23 18.83 -22.36
CA LEU A 76 -2.84 19.85 -21.40
C LEU A 76 -1.35 20.16 -21.48
N GLY A 77 -1.04 21.46 -21.46
CA GLY A 77 0.33 21.97 -21.48
C GLY A 77 1.02 21.81 -22.84
N GLU A 78 2.20 22.38 -22.93
CA GLU A 78 3.13 22.12 -24.03
C GLU A 78 3.99 20.93 -23.60
N HIS A 79 3.88 19.80 -24.29
CA HIS A 79 4.73 18.66 -23.96
C HIS A 79 6.14 18.94 -24.50
N PRO A 80 7.14 19.21 -23.65
CA PRO A 80 8.51 19.29 -24.11
C PRO A 80 8.87 17.94 -24.74
N GLU A 81 9.25 17.93 -26.00
CA GLU A 81 9.51 16.71 -26.75
C GLU A 81 10.59 15.83 -26.11
N GLN A 82 11.45 16.37 -25.25
CA GLN A 82 12.55 15.64 -24.59
C GLN A 82 12.95 16.18 -23.21
N GLY A 83 12.06 16.68 -22.38
CA GLY A 83 12.44 17.22 -21.08
C GLY A 83 12.60 16.17 -19.98
N TRP A 84 13.80 15.70 -19.74
CA TRP A 84 14.14 15.00 -18.51
C TRP A 84 13.98 15.94 -17.31
N LYS A 85 12.96 15.65 -16.46
CA LYS A 85 12.63 16.44 -15.25
C LYS A 85 12.38 17.94 -15.49
N LEU A 86 12.13 18.38 -16.70
CA LEU A 86 11.78 19.76 -16.98
C LEU A 86 10.27 19.98 -16.80
N SER A 87 9.90 20.89 -15.92
CA SER A 87 8.51 21.32 -15.71
C SER A 87 8.07 22.46 -16.65
N GLY A 88 8.93 22.90 -17.54
CA GLY A 88 8.60 23.92 -18.56
C GLY A 88 7.51 23.42 -19.50
N GLY A 89 6.49 24.24 -19.76
CA GLY A 89 5.38 23.90 -20.65
C GLY A 89 4.27 23.05 -20.02
N LEU A 90 4.36 22.68 -18.75
CA LEU A 90 3.24 22.02 -18.02
C LEU A 90 2.09 22.98 -17.77
N HIS A 91 0.87 22.47 -17.83
CA HIS A 91 -0.29 23.22 -17.37
C HIS A 91 -0.16 23.50 -15.85
N PRO A 92 -0.59 24.69 -15.32
CA PRO A 92 -0.48 25.01 -13.89
C PRO A 92 -1.00 23.94 -12.95
N LEU A 93 -2.12 23.25 -13.29
CA LEU A 93 -2.62 22.12 -12.53
C LEU A 93 -1.64 20.94 -12.52
N GLN A 94 -1.05 20.57 -13.65
CA GLN A 94 -0.05 19.48 -13.70
C GLN A 94 1.15 19.83 -12.81
N LYS A 95 1.67 21.06 -12.93
CA LYS A 95 2.76 21.57 -12.11
C LYS A 95 2.42 21.51 -10.62
N ALA A 96 1.27 22.03 -10.23
CA ALA A 96 0.84 22.06 -8.83
C ALA A 96 0.68 20.64 -8.24
N PHE A 97 0.09 19.67 -8.98
CA PHE A 97 -0.01 18.27 -8.55
C PHE A 97 1.36 17.63 -8.30
N ILE A 98 2.34 17.95 -9.12
CA ILE A 98 3.72 17.47 -8.98
C ILE A 98 4.36 18.06 -7.71
N GLU A 99 4.32 19.37 -7.56
CA GLU A 99 5.01 20.12 -6.50
C GLU A 99 4.42 19.90 -5.10
N THR A 100 3.10 19.66 -5.00
CA THR A 100 2.44 19.38 -3.71
C THR A 100 2.54 17.93 -3.26
N GLY A 101 3.09 17.02 -4.11
CA GLY A 101 3.12 15.59 -3.84
C GLY A 101 1.75 14.91 -4.00
N ALA A 102 0.81 15.52 -4.73
CA ALA A 102 -0.48 14.94 -5.05
C ALA A 102 -0.37 13.71 -5.98
N VAL A 103 0.74 13.58 -6.72
CA VAL A 103 1.02 12.42 -7.57
C VAL A 103 1.71 11.34 -6.75
N GLN A 104 0.95 10.34 -6.27
CA GLN A 104 1.51 9.14 -5.67
C GLN A 104 1.64 8.02 -6.70
N CYS A 105 0.69 7.07 -6.79
CA CYS A 105 0.73 6.06 -7.84
C CYS A 105 0.45 6.64 -9.23
N GLY A 106 -0.25 7.78 -9.31
CA GLY A 106 -0.51 8.52 -10.55
C GLY A 106 -1.68 7.99 -11.39
N TYR A 107 -2.36 6.92 -10.96
CA TYR A 107 -3.41 6.29 -11.73
C TYR A 107 -4.66 7.17 -11.90
N CYS A 108 -5.13 7.78 -10.81
CA CYS A 108 -6.27 8.72 -10.82
C CYS A 108 -5.88 10.16 -11.19
N THR A 109 -4.58 10.49 -11.23
CA THR A 109 -4.09 11.87 -11.38
C THR A 109 -4.57 12.57 -12.66
N PRO A 110 -4.53 11.95 -13.86
CA PRO A 110 -5.05 12.58 -15.07
C PRO A 110 -6.51 13.00 -14.95
N ALA A 111 -7.34 12.10 -14.40
CA ALA A 111 -8.78 12.34 -14.20
C ALA A 111 -9.05 13.47 -13.20
N GLN A 112 -8.33 13.50 -12.06
CA GLN A 112 -8.47 14.57 -11.07
C GLN A 112 -8.06 15.94 -11.65
N ILE A 113 -6.99 16.00 -12.45
CA ILE A 113 -6.54 17.22 -13.12
C ILE A 113 -7.60 17.73 -14.11
N LEU A 114 -8.23 16.84 -14.89
CA LEU A 114 -9.29 17.23 -15.83
C LEU A 114 -10.55 17.70 -15.12
N ALA A 115 -10.97 17.04 -14.04
CA ALA A 115 -12.09 17.47 -13.21
C ALA A 115 -11.84 18.86 -12.62
N ALA A 116 -10.63 19.08 -12.05
CA ALA A 116 -10.20 20.38 -11.53
C ALA A 116 -10.14 21.46 -12.61
N LYS A 117 -9.67 21.12 -13.82
CA LYS A 117 -9.65 22.06 -14.95
C LYS A 117 -11.06 22.58 -15.28
N SER A 118 -12.04 21.69 -15.36
CA SER A 118 -13.43 22.08 -15.59
C SER A 118 -13.98 23.00 -14.49
N LEU A 119 -13.57 22.80 -13.23
CA LEU A 119 -13.92 23.72 -12.12
C LEU A 119 -13.29 25.09 -12.35
N LEU A 120 -11.95 25.16 -12.56
CA LEU A 120 -11.22 26.43 -12.64
C LEU A 120 -11.62 27.28 -13.86
N GLU A 121 -12.10 26.66 -14.95
CA GLU A 121 -12.67 27.38 -16.11
C GLU A 121 -13.98 28.09 -15.77
N LYS A 122 -14.78 27.55 -14.83
CA LYS A 122 -16.05 28.13 -14.38
C LYS A 122 -15.86 29.07 -13.19
N ASN A 123 -15.03 28.67 -12.24
CA ASN A 123 -14.74 29.44 -11.02
C ASN A 123 -13.22 29.49 -10.82
N PRO A 124 -12.54 30.59 -11.21
CA PRO A 124 -11.08 30.71 -11.05
C PRO A 124 -10.65 30.92 -9.59
N ASN A 125 -11.59 31.13 -8.64
CA ASN A 125 -11.33 31.31 -7.22
C ASN A 125 -12.19 30.37 -6.37
N PRO A 126 -12.02 29.05 -6.49
CA PRO A 126 -12.85 28.11 -5.77
C PRO A 126 -12.52 28.08 -4.28
N SER A 127 -13.55 27.83 -3.47
CA SER A 127 -13.39 27.40 -2.08
C SER A 127 -12.87 25.96 -2.01
N GLU A 128 -12.34 25.57 -0.86
CA GLU A 128 -11.93 24.18 -0.62
C GLU A 128 -13.08 23.19 -0.83
N ALA A 129 -14.28 23.53 -0.33
CA ALA A 129 -15.46 22.68 -0.49
C ALA A 129 -15.83 22.46 -1.97
N GLU A 130 -15.76 23.51 -2.80
CA GLU A 130 -15.98 23.39 -4.24
C GLU A 130 -14.91 22.53 -4.93
N VAL A 131 -13.65 22.61 -4.47
CA VAL A 131 -12.57 21.75 -4.98
C VAL A 131 -12.83 20.29 -4.61
N ARG A 132 -13.17 20.02 -3.34
CA ARG A 132 -13.49 18.68 -2.85
C ARG A 132 -14.64 18.06 -3.63
N GLU A 133 -15.74 18.81 -3.83
CA GLU A 133 -16.88 18.40 -4.63
C GLU A 133 -16.48 18.11 -6.08
N ALA A 134 -15.69 18.97 -6.72
CA ALA A 134 -15.29 18.81 -8.12
C ALA A 134 -14.47 17.55 -8.40
N ILE A 135 -13.62 17.12 -7.46
CA ILE A 135 -12.80 15.90 -7.61
C ILE A 135 -13.40 14.67 -6.93
N SER A 136 -14.54 14.79 -6.25
CA SER A 136 -15.19 13.68 -5.51
C SER A 136 -15.61 12.52 -6.41
N GLY A 137 -15.92 12.79 -7.68
CA GLY A 137 -16.21 11.75 -8.68
C GLY A 137 -15.00 10.94 -9.16
N VAL A 138 -13.79 11.24 -8.67
CA VAL A 138 -12.56 10.51 -9.03
C VAL A 138 -11.96 9.89 -7.79
N LEU A 139 -12.18 8.58 -7.58
CA LEU A 139 -11.69 7.86 -6.42
C LEU A 139 -10.16 7.79 -6.39
N CYS A 140 -9.61 7.98 -5.20
CA CYS A 140 -8.20 7.82 -4.92
C CYS A 140 -8.00 7.03 -3.62
N ARG A 141 -7.24 5.93 -3.68
CA ARG A 141 -6.94 5.10 -2.52
C ARG A 141 -5.61 5.47 -1.84
N CYS A 142 -4.81 6.34 -2.47
CA CYS A 142 -3.42 6.61 -2.08
C CYS A 142 -3.26 7.86 -1.22
N THR A 143 -4.01 8.96 -1.51
CA THR A 143 -3.62 10.34 -1.12
C THR A 143 -4.40 10.92 0.06
N GLY A 144 -5.54 10.32 0.44
CA GLY A 144 -6.46 10.97 1.37
C GLY A 144 -7.01 12.32 0.87
N TYR A 145 -6.83 12.61 -0.41
CA TYR A 145 -7.28 13.81 -1.13
C TYR A 145 -6.71 15.16 -0.65
N LEU A 146 -6.03 15.21 0.49
CA LEU A 146 -5.49 16.46 1.05
C LEU A 146 -4.59 17.19 0.04
N LYS A 147 -3.55 16.49 -0.47
CA LYS A 147 -2.62 17.08 -1.44
C LYS A 147 -3.23 17.40 -2.80
N PRO A 148 -4.11 16.57 -3.40
CA PRO A 148 -4.88 16.95 -4.59
C PRO A 148 -5.68 18.24 -4.41
N VAL A 149 -6.38 18.44 -3.29
CA VAL A 149 -7.11 19.67 -2.98
C VAL A 149 -6.17 20.87 -2.90
N GLN A 150 -5.05 20.72 -2.17
CA GLN A 150 -4.01 21.76 -2.09
C GLN A 150 -3.44 22.10 -3.48
N ALA A 151 -3.22 21.09 -4.34
CA ALA A 151 -2.73 21.30 -5.70
C ALA A 151 -3.69 22.16 -6.55
N VAL A 152 -4.99 21.90 -6.46
CA VAL A 152 -5.99 22.68 -7.20
C VAL A 152 -6.04 24.12 -6.70
N LEU A 153 -6.05 24.34 -5.37
CA LEU A 153 -6.04 25.68 -4.79
C LEU A 153 -4.76 26.46 -5.16
N LYS A 154 -3.60 25.78 -5.15
CA LYS A 154 -2.34 26.36 -5.60
C LYS A 154 -2.40 26.77 -7.07
N ALA A 155 -2.83 25.88 -7.95
CA ALA A 155 -2.97 26.17 -9.38
C ALA A 155 -3.91 27.33 -9.63
N ALA A 156 -5.06 27.39 -8.91
CA ALA A 156 -6.01 28.49 -9.01
C ALA A 156 -5.38 29.84 -8.62
N ALA A 157 -4.59 29.87 -7.56
CA ALA A 157 -3.88 31.09 -7.12
C ALA A 157 -2.83 31.53 -8.15
N GLU A 158 -2.01 30.60 -8.66
CA GLU A 158 -1.01 30.89 -9.69
C GLU A 158 -1.67 31.41 -10.99
N MET A 159 -2.76 30.78 -11.44
CA MET A 159 -3.49 31.21 -12.64
C MET A 159 -4.10 32.61 -12.52
N ARG A 160 -4.45 33.05 -11.31
CA ARG A 160 -4.92 34.42 -11.04
C ARG A 160 -3.77 35.43 -10.89
N GLY A 161 -2.50 35.00 -10.91
CA GLY A 161 -1.33 35.83 -10.64
C GLY A 161 -1.26 36.29 -9.17
N ASP A 162 -1.78 35.49 -8.25
CA ASP A 162 -1.74 35.79 -6.81
C ASP A 162 -0.36 35.41 -6.24
N THR A 163 0.52 36.42 -6.12
CA THR A 163 1.89 36.24 -5.61
C THR A 163 2.01 36.21 -4.09
N ARG A 164 0.88 36.39 -3.35
CA ARG A 164 0.89 36.33 -1.88
C ARG A 164 1.12 34.94 -1.31
N LEU A 165 1.04 33.93 -2.17
CA LEU A 165 1.35 32.55 -1.86
C LEU A 165 2.69 32.20 -2.48
N ASP A 166 3.75 32.57 -1.81
CA ASP A 166 5.08 32.08 -2.16
C ASP A 166 5.26 30.67 -1.60
N TRP A 167 4.97 29.70 -2.45
CA TRP A 167 5.14 28.29 -2.13
C TRP A 167 6.62 27.90 -2.06
N ASP A 168 7.52 28.69 -2.65
CA ASP A 168 8.96 28.52 -2.61
C ASP A 168 9.54 29.03 -1.29
N THR A 169 8.86 29.99 -0.62
CA THR A 169 9.19 30.46 0.74
C THR A 169 8.56 29.60 1.85
N ILE A 170 7.90 28.50 1.50
CA ILE A 170 7.57 27.47 2.49
C ILE A 170 8.91 26.97 3.06
N ASN A 171 9.29 27.56 4.17
CA ASN A 171 10.48 27.16 4.88
C ASN A 171 10.30 25.75 5.38
N TRP A 172 10.80 24.79 4.59
CA TRP A 172 10.98 23.41 4.96
C TRP A 172 12.15 23.27 5.95
N ASP A 173 12.62 24.39 6.51
CA ASP A 173 13.59 24.39 7.59
C ASP A 173 12.90 23.80 8.83
N PHE A 174 13.10 22.52 9.02
CA PHE A 174 12.66 21.73 10.15
C PHE A 174 13.52 22.13 11.39
N GLY A 175 13.63 23.44 11.62
CA GLY A 175 14.41 23.99 12.73
C GLY A 175 13.68 23.81 14.05
N THR A 176 14.49 23.65 15.11
CA THR A 176 14.14 23.67 16.53
C THR A 176 12.83 24.38 16.87
N PRO A 177 12.03 23.86 17.81
CA PRO A 177 10.90 24.57 18.34
C PRO A 177 11.37 25.98 18.76
N LYS A 178 10.85 27.01 18.10
CA LYS A 178 11.03 28.37 18.64
C LYS A 178 10.27 28.38 19.95
N ASP A 179 10.96 28.70 21.04
CA ASP A 179 10.31 29.12 22.28
C ASP A 179 9.19 30.11 21.93
N ASP A 180 8.02 29.83 22.42
CA ASP A 180 6.74 30.52 22.12
C ASP A 180 6.66 31.91 22.76
N SER A 181 7.80 32.59 22.90
CA SER A 181 7.91 33.93 23.51
C SER A 181 8.00 35.10 22.54
N SER A 182 7.84 34.88 21.24
CA SER A 182 7.71 35.96 20.26
C SER A 182 6.52 35.74 19.31
N GLN A 183 5.32 36.03 19.77
CA GLN A 183 4.19 36.32 18.91
C GLN A 183 4.53 37.56 18.07
N SER A 184 4.88 37.40 16.82
CA SER A 184 4.78 38.47 15.85
C SER A 184 3.32 38.56 15.41
N ASP A 185 2.66 39.65 15.81
CA ASP A 185 1.28 40.03 15.46
C ASP A 185 1.08 40.39 13.97
N THR A 186 1.63 39.57 13.08
CA THR A 186 1.28 39.65 11.66
C THR A 186 0.47 38.37 11.35
N PRO A 187 -0.87 38.52 11.12
CA PRO A 187 -1.64 37.37 10.65
C PRO A 187 -1.08 36.94 9.30
N THR A 188 -0.51 35.78 9.26
CA THR A 188 -0.22 35.09 7.98
C THR A 188 -1.56 34.97 7.26
N PRO A 189 -1.70 35.46 6.00
CA PRO A 189 -2.96 35.35 5.29
C PRO A 189 -3.28 33.87 5.13
N THR A 190 -4.22 33.38 5.91
CA THR A 190 -4.82 32.08 5.74
C THR A 190 -5.60 32.10 4.42
N LEU A 191 -5.09 31.45 3.39
CA LEU A 191 -5.98 30.74 2.52
C LEU A 191 -6.67 29.73 3.42
N THR A 192 -7.92 30.06 3.76
CA THR A 192 -8.84 29.21 4.52
C THR A 192 -8.31 27.82 4.83
N GLY A 193 -7.84 27.59 6.05
CA GLY A 193 -7.76 26.34 6.78
C GLY A 193 -7.04 25.10 6.19
N VAL A 194 -6.55 25.11 4.96
CA VAL A 194 -6.24 23.89 4.19
C VAL A 194 -4.76 23.52 4.12
N LEU A 195 -3.86 24.37 4.55
CA LEU A 195 -2.43 24.07 4.55
C LEU A 195 -2.01 23.34 5.83
N VAL A 196 -2.52 22.13 6.01
CA VAL A 196 -1.98 21.23 7.03
C VAL A 196 -0.65 20.70 6.51
N ARG A 197 0.43 21.29 6.98
CA ARG A 197 1.79 20.82 6.70
C ARG A 197 2.14 19.73 7.69
N PRO A 198 2.85 18.67 7.27
CA PRO A 198 3.39 17.74 8.23
C PRO A 198 4.33 18.51 9.17
N ARG A 199 4.03 18.47 10.46
CA ARG A 199 4.90 19.05 11.49
C ARG A 199 6.00 18.06 11.78
N VAL A 200 7.26 18.45 11.60
CA VAL A 200 8.42 17.63 11.97
C VAL A 200 9.00 18.15 13.27
N VAL A 201 8.96 17.34 14.31
CA VAL A 201 9.63 17.59 15.58
C VAL A 201 10.96 16.84 15.56
N VAL A 202 12.06 17.55 15.56
CA VAL A 202 13.40 17.01 15.39
C VAL A 202 14.08 16.86 16.75
N THR A 203 14.72 15.70 16.95
CA THR A 203 15.64 15.52 18.09
C THR A 203 16.93 16.32 17.93
N PRO A 204 17.61 16.75 19.03
CA PRO A 204 18.69 17.75 19.01
C PRO A 204 19.91 17.43 18.13
N ASP A 205 20.16 16.18 17.78
CA ASP A 205 21.40 15.71 17.14
C ASP A 205 21.31 15.51 15.62
N LYS A 206 20.39 16.19 14.92
CA LYS A 206 20.18 16.01 13.47
C LYS A 206 21.40 16.46 12.66
N GLN A 207 21.93 15.54 11.84
CA GLN A 207 22.91 15.87 10.81
C GLN A 207 22.21 16.67 9.68
N LYS A 208 22.90 17.69 9.16
CA LYS A 208 22.42 18.44 7.98
C LYS A 208 22.88 17.74 6.71
N TRP A 209 21.96 17.06 6.04
CA TRP A 209 22.18 16.45 4.72
C TRP A 209 21.79 17.40 3.58
N GLN A 210 22.29 17.12 2.37
CA GLN A 210 22.01 17.88 1.17
C GLN A 210 20.70 17.46 0.50
N THR A 211 20.45 16.15 0.43
CA THR A 211 19.29 15.55 -0.25
C THR A 211 18.36 14.82 0.72
N VAL A 212 18.91 14.10 1.70
CA VAL A 212 18.12 13.42 2.74
C VAL A 212 17.42 14.45 3.63
N GLY A 213 16.15 14.26 3.92
CA GLY A 213 15.31 15.19 4.67
C GLY A 213 14.72 16.33 3.83
N LYS A 214 14.92 16.33 2.51
CA LYS A 214 14.39 17.34 1.60
C LYS A 214 13.09 16.87 0.92
N PRO A 215 12.14 17.79 0.64
CA PRO A 215 10.89 17.49 -0.02
C PRO A 215 11.08 17.38 -1.56
N GLU A 216 11.89 16.42 -1.99
CA GLU A 216 12.17 16.21 -3.41
C GLU A 216 10.93 15.71 -4.17
N ILE A 217 10.75 16.22 -5.36
CA ILE A 217 9.69 15.81 -6.28
C ILE A 217 9.93 14.35 -6.71
N LYS A 218 8.86 13.57 -6.74
CA LYS A 218 8.89 12.17 -7.18
C LYS A 218 9.44 12.05 -8.61
N VAL A 219 10.44 11.19 -8.82
CA VAL A 219 11.19 11.07 -10.09
C VAL A 219 10.34 10.76 -11.32
N ASP A 220 9.15 10.19 -11.13
CA ASP A 220 8.21 9.86 -12.20
C ASP A 220 6.95 10.75 -12.26
N ALA A 221 6.83 11.74 -11.37
CA ALA A 221 5.61 12.54 -11.24
C ALA A 221 5.22 13.28 -12.53
N ILE A 222 6.20 13.80 -13.26
CA ILE A 222 5.97 14.57 -14.50
C ILE A 222 5.25 13.68 -15.53
N LYS A 223 5.78 12.49 -15.83
CA LYS A 223 5.17 11.61 -16.84
C LYS A 223 3.78 11.13 -16.43
N LEU A 224 3.55 10.92 -15.13
CA LEU A 224 2.25 10.49 -14.61
C LEU A 224 1.20 11.62 -14.69
N ALA A 225 1.59 12.85 -14.37
CA ALA A 225 0.73 14.03 -14.51
C ALA A 225 0.41 14.38 -15.99
N GLN A 226 1.25 13.95 -16.92
CA GLN A 226 1.04 14.10 -18.37
C GLN A 226 0.21 12.95 -18.97
N GLY A 227 -0.13 11.90 -18.20
CA GLY A 227 -0.85 10.73 -18.71
C GLY A 227 -0.05 9.82 -19.63
N LYS A 228 1.30 9.95 -19.66
CA LYS A 228 2.16 9.12 -20.51
C LYS A 228 2.03 7.63 -20.16
N PRO A 229 2.19 6.72 -21.16
CA PRO A 229 2.17 5.28 -20.92
C PRO A 229 3.18 4.88 -19.82
N ALA A 230 2.71 4.21 -18.79
CA ALA A 230 3.54 3.85 -17.64
C ALA A 230 3.13 2.53 -16.96
N PHE A 231 1.88 2.13 -17.09
CA PHE A 231 1.29 0.96 -16.41
C PHE A 231 1.31 -0.28 -17.31
N ALA A 232 1.02 -1.46 -16.74
CA ALA A 232 1.06 -2.70 -17.51
C ALA A 232 0.04 -2.72 -18.66
N ALA A 233 -1.17 -2.20 -18.42
CA ALA A 233 -2.22 -2.10 -19.44
C ALA A 233 -1.93 -1.09 -20.56
N ASP A 234 -0.94 -0.22 -20.39
CA ASP A 234 -0.54 0.76 -21.42
C ASP A 234 0.47 0.15 -22.43
N PHE A 235 0.82 -1.13 -22.28
CA PHE A 235 1.78 -1.80 -23.13
C PHE A 235 1.09 -2.43 -24.34
N GLU A 236 1.47 -1.97 -25.53
CA GLU A 236 0.96 -2.46 -26.80
C GLU A 236 1.96 -3.41 -27.47
N LYS A 237 1.44 -4.48 -28.05
CA LYS A 237 2.23 -5.42 -28.86
C LYS A 237 1.38 -5.97 -30.00
N ARG A 238 1.97 -6.06 -31.19
CA ARG A 238 1.25 -6.61 -32.34
C ARG A 238 0.78 -8.04 -32.09
N GLY A 239 -0.48 -8.33 -32.41
CA GLY A 239 -1.06 -9.65 -32.22
C GLY A 239 -1.44 -9.97 -30.77
N LEU A 240 -1.61 -8.94 -29.93
CA LEU A 240 -2.01 -9.09 -28.54
C LEU A 240 -3.41 -9.72 -28.45
N LEU A 241 -3.50 -10.86 -27.75
CA LEU A 241 -4.73 -11.54 -27.43
C LEU A 241 -5.24 -11.10 -26.05
N HIS A 242 -6.55 -11.09 -25.89
CA HIS A 242 -7.22 -10.76 -24.62
C HIS A 242 -7.65 -12.04 -23.91
N ALA A 243 -7.21 -12.18 -22.66
CA ALA A 243 -7.60 -13.29 -21.82
C ALA A 243 -8.83 -12.96 -20.97
N LYS A 244 -9.67 -13.98 -20.74
CA LYS A 244 -10.76 -13.98 -19.75
C LYS A 244 -10.79 -15.34 -19.07
N VAL A 245 -11.33 -15.37 -17.83
CA VAL A 245 -11.40 -16.55 -16.99
C VAL A 245 -12.86 -16.89 -16.70
N LEU A 246 -13.23 -18.15 -16.91
CA LEU A 246 -14.50 -18.68 -16.41
C LEU A 246 -14.34 -18.94 -14.91
N LEU A 247 -15.18 -18.30 -14.11
CA LEU A 247 -15.19 -18.43 -12.66
C LEU A 247 -16.33 -19.32 -12.17
N SER A 248 -16.13 -20.02 -11.08
CA SER A 248 -17.12 -20.91 -10.47
C SER A 248 -18.30 -20.13 -9.88
N PRO A 249 -19.55 -20.52 -10.15
CA PRO A 249 -20.73 -20.01 -9.46
C PRO A 249 -21.00 -20.71 -8.12
N HIS A 250 -20.22 -21.76 -7.79
CA HIS A 250 -20.40 -22.60 -6.59
C HIS A 250 -19.27 -22.41 -5.60
N ALA A 251 -19.60 -22.38 -4.33
CA ALA A 251 -18.64 -22.27 -3.24
C ALA A 251 -17.81 -23.56 -3.04
N HIS A 252 -18.36 -24.73 -3.39
CA HIS A 252 -17.68 -26.01 -3.29
C HIS A 252 -18.30 -27.00 -4.27
N ALA A 253 -17.52 -27.49 -5.22
CA ALA A 253 -18.01 -28.44 -6.24
C ALA A 253 -16.88 -29.20 -6.91
N ILE A 254 -17.21 -30.39 -7.46
CA ILE A 254 -16.36 -31.13 -8.40
C ILE A 254 -16.84 -30.86 -9.83
N ILE A 255 -15.94 -30.57 -10.73
CA ILE A 255 -16.22 -30.44 -12.17
C ILE A 255 -16.25 -31.87 -12.75
N LYS A 256 -17.46 -32.40 -12.97
CA LYS A 256 -17.66 -33.72 -13.56
C LYS A 256 -17.33 -33.75 -15.04
N LYS A 257 -17.76 -32.67 -15.73
CA LYS A 257 -17.58 -32.52 -17.17
C LYS A 257 -17.44 -31.06 -17.54
N ILE A 258 -16.58 -30.78 -18.50
CA ILE A 258 -16.43 -29.48 -19.10
C ILE A 258 -16.36 -29.64 -20.63
N ASP A 259 -17.26 -28.96 -21.35
CA ASP A 259 -17.30 -28.97 -22.82
C ASP A 259 -16.94 -27.58 -23.35
N THR A 260 -15.77 -27.50 -23.98
CA THR A 260 -15.23 -26.26 -24.57
C THR A 260 -15.38 -26.21 -26.09
N SER A 261 -16.05 -27.20 -26.71
CA SER A 261 -16.08 -27.36 -28.16
C SER A 261 -16.68 -26.15 -28.89
N LYS A 262 -17.79 -25.60 -28.37
CA LYS A 262 -18.47 -24.43 -28.95
C LYS A 262 -17.59 -23.16 -28.78
N ALA A 263 -16.94 -23.01 -27.65
CA ALA A 263 -16.04 -21.89 -27.39
C ALA A 263 -14.80 -21.94 -28.30
N LYS A 264 -14.17 -23.11 -28.43
CA LYS A 264 -13.04 -23.34 -29.34
C LYS A 264 -13.39 -23.12 -30.82
N ALA A 265 -14.65 -23.35 -31.22
CA ALA A 265 -15.14 -23.12 -32.58
C ALA A 265 -15.50 -21.67 -32.90
N LEU A 266 -15.58 -20.79 -31.92
CA LEU A 266 -15.93 -19.37 -32.13
C LEU A 266 -14.77 -18.66 -32.85
N GLN A 267 -15.09 -18.00 -33.98
CA GLN A 267 -14.09 -17.25 -34.76
C GLN A 267 -13.44 -16.15 -33.89
N GLY A 268 -12.12 -16.04 -33.96
CA GLY A 268 -11.31 -15.11 -33.16
C GLY A 268 -10.86 -15.67 -31.81
N VAL A 269 -11.31 -16.86 -31.41
CA VAL A 269 -10.77 -17.57 -30.23
C VAL A 269 -9.49 -18.29 -30.60
N ALA A 270 -8.40 -17.98 -29.90
CA ALA A 270 -7.08 -18.59 -30.13
C ALA A 270 -6.82 -19.82 -29.24
N ALA A 271 -7.32 -19.82 -27.99
CA ALA A 271 -7.18 -20.94 -27.07
C ALA A 271 -8.30 -20.94 -26.02
N VAL A 272 -8.69 -22.14 -25.60
CA VAL A 272 -9.50 -22.41 -24.40
C VAL A 272 -8.80 -23.52 -23.63
N LEU A 273 -8.37 -23.25 -22.40
CA LEU A 273 -7.64 -24.20 -21.54
C LEU A 273 -8.48 -24.55 -20.31
N THR A 274 -8.45 -25.79 -19.93
CA THR A 274 -9.05 -26.36 -18.73
C THR A 274 -7.99 -27.05 -17.88
N TRP A 275 -8.34 -27.54 -16.70
CA TRP A 275 -7.42 -28.31 -15.85
C TRP A 275 -6.81 -29.54 -16.53
N GLN A 276 -7.40 -30.01 -17.63
CA GLN A 276 -6.88 -31.14 -18.43
C GLN A 276 -5.81 -30.74 -19.45
N ASP A 277 -5.74 -29.45 -19.80
CA ASP A 277 -4.86 -28.92 -20.85
C ASP A 277 -3.53 -28.36 -20.29
N ILE A 278 -3.38 -28.19 -18.97
CA ILE A 278 -2.19 -27.64 -18.32
C ILE A 278 -1.63 -28.58 -17.25
N PRO A 279 -0.33 -28.44 -16.89
CA PRO A 279 0.25 -29.23 -15.81
C PRO A 279 -0.47 -28.95 -14.47
N ARG A 280 -0.82 -30.03 -13.75
CA ARG A 280 -1.39 -29.93 -12.41
C ARG A 280 -0.27 -29.87 -11.38
N VAL A 281 0.16 -28.65 -11.05
CA VAL A 281 1.23 -28.39 -10.09
C VAL A 281 0.62 -27.69 -8.88
N VAL A 282 0.83 -28.26 -7.68
CA VAL A 282 0.45 -27.60 -6.43
C VAL A 282 1.49 -26.55 -6.08
N TYR A 283 1.04 -25.37 -5.71
CA TYR A 283 1.91 -24.26 -5.28
C TYR A 283 1.22 -23.40 -4.21
N SER A 284 1.91 -22.38 -3.73
CA SER A 284 1.31 -21.32 -2.94
C SER A 284 1.41 -20.00 -3.72
N THR A 285 0.39 -19.17 -3.67
CA THR A 285 0.43 -17.82 -4.28
C THR A 285 1.37 -16.87 -3.54
N ALA A 286 1.63 -17.12 -2.24
CA ALA A 286 2.62 -16.40 -1.44
C ALA A 286 4.02 -16.99 -1.64
N GLY A 287 5.04 -16.13 -1.78
CA GLY A 287 6.38 -16.57 -2.16
C GLY A 287 7.56 -15.90 -1.46
N GLN A 288 7.39 -15.31 -0.25
CA GLN A 288 8.44 -14.48 0.37
C GLN A 288 9.71 -15.21 0.72
N SER A 289 9.67 -16.52 0.95
CA SER A 289 10.85 -17.28 1.37
C SER A 289 10.98 -18.65 0.69
N ASP A 290 12.08 -19.30 0.95
CA ASP A 290 12.32 -20.69 0.60
C ASP A 290 12.89 -21.41 1.84
N PRO A 291 12.18 -22.40 2.40
CA PRO A 291 10.82 -22.84 2.03
C PRO A 291 9.75 -21.77 2.28
N ILE A 292 8.61 -21.91 1.60
CA ILE A 292 7.45 -21.02 1.77
C ILE A 292 6.84 -21.28 3.15
N PRO A 293 6.53 -20.24 3.96
CA PRO A 293 5.96 -20.38 5.30
C PRO A 293 4.43 -20.57 5.27
N GLY A 294 3.97 -21.62 4.62
CA GLY A 294 2.55 -21.95 4.47
C GLY A 294 2.34 -23.25 3.69
N PRO A 295 1.13 -23.79 3.70
CA PRO A 295 0.81 -24.98 2.91
C PRO A 295 0.89 -24.70 1.41
N LEU A 296 1.18 -25.72 0.62
CA LEU A 296 0.97 -25.68 -0.83
C LEU A 296 -0.40 -26.32 -1.10
N ASP A 297 -1.34 -25.51 -1.55
CA ASP A 297 -2.77 -25.85 -1.62
C ASP A 297 -3.50 -25.23 -2.81
N THR A 298 -2.76 -24.60 -3.73
CA THR A 298 -3.31 -23.88 -4.87
C THR A 298 -2.88 -24.53 -6.18
N PHE A 299 -3.76 -24.50 -7.19
CA PHE A 299 -3.50 -24.96 -8.57
C PHE A 299 -3.87 -23.83 -9.54
N SER A 300 -3.22 -23.76 -10.70
CA SER A 300 -3.62 -22.81 -11.76
C SER A 300 -5.06 -23.05 -12.22
N LEU A 301 -5.40 -24.32 -12.47
CA LEU A 301 -6.77 -24.83 -12.68
C LEU A 301 -6.88 -26.19 -11.98
N ASP A 302 -8.05 -26.47 -11.41
CA ASP A 302 -8.34 -27.72 -10.73
C ASP A 302 -9.71 -28.29 -11.15
N TYR A 303 -9.92 -29.59 -10.96
CA TYR A 303 -11.23 -30.23 -11.12
C TYR A 303 -12.17 -29.98 -9.94
N LYS A 304 -11.66 -29.46 -8.82
CA LYS A 304 -12.41 -29.11 -7.62
C LYS A 304 -12.35 -27.59 -7.40
N VAL A 305 -13.49 -26.95 -7.33
CA VAL A 305 -13.63 -25.53 -7.00
C VAL A 305 -13.97 -25.37 -5.52
N ARG A 306 -13.39 -24.37 -4.85
CA ARG A 306 -13.43 -24.23 -3.39
C ARG A 306 -14.06 -22.95 -2.90
N PHE A 307 -14.38 -22.01 -3.81
CA PHE A 307 -15.12 -20.77 -3.48
C PHE A 307 -15.84 -20.22 -4.72
N VAL A 308 -16.83 -19.34 -4.52
CA VAL A 308 -17.46 -18.61 -5.62
C VAL A 308 -16.45 -17.61 -6.18
N GLY A 309 -16.07 -17.75 -7.44
CA GLY A 309 -14.99 -16.99 -8.06
C GLY A 309 -13.70 -17.81 -8.29
N ASP A 310 -13.69 -19.10 -7.92
CA ASP A 310 -12.57 -19.99 -8.23
C ASP A 310 -12.49 -20.28 -9.74
N ARG A 311 -11.31 -20.57 -10.25
CA ARG A 311 -11.01 -20.66 -11.68
C ARG A 311 -11.44 -21.99 -12.28
N VAL A 312 -12.10 -21.94 -13.43
CA VAL A 312 -12.65 -23.12 -14.15
C VAL A 312 -12.02 -23.31 -15.52
N ALA A 313 -11.85 -22.25 -16.29
CA ALA A 313 -11.25 -22.30 -17.62
C ALA A 313 -10.62 -20.95 -18.01
N PHE A 314 -9.57 -20.99 -18.84
CA PHE A 314 -8.93 -19.82 -19.43
C PHE A 314 -9.27 -19.71 -20.91
N VAL A 315 -9.56 -18.50 -21.39
CA VAL A 315 -9.83 -18.21 -22.79
C VAL A 315 -8.89 -17.10 -23.26
N ALA A 316 -8.31 -17.23 -24.45
CA ALA A 316 -7.63 -16.16 -25.17
C ALA A 316 -8.29 -15.94 -26.54
N ALA A 317 -8.59 -14.68 -26.87
CA ALA A 317 -9.21 -14.30 -28.12
C ALA A 317 -8.66 -12.98 -28.66
N GLU A 318 -8.96 -12.67 -29.91
CA GLU A 318 -8.52 -11.43 -30.59
C GLU A 318 -9.03 -10.16 -29.93
N THR A 319 -10.21 -10.21 -29.27
CA THR A 319 -10.77 -9.10 -28.50
C THR A 319 -11.37 -9.60 -27.19
N SER A 320 -11.54 -8.67 -26.22
CA SER A 320 -12.17 -8.96 -24.93
C SER A 320 -13.60 -9.46 -25.09
N GLU A 321 -14.38 -8.87 -26.02
CA GLU A 321 -15.78 -9.24 -26.29
C GLU A 321 -15.89 -10.67 -26.85
N ILE A 322 -14.95 -11.06 -27.71
CA ILE A 322 -14.91 -12.45 -28.24
C ILE A 322 -14.56 -13.41 -27.10
N ALA A 323 -13.60 -13.06 -26.23
CA ALA A 323 -13.24 -13.87 -25.09
C ALA A 323 -14.42 -14.04 -24.11
N GLU A 324 -15.16 -12.97 -23.80
CA GLU A 324 -16.37 -13.03 -22.96
C GLU A 324 -17.47 -13.88 -23.58
N LYS A 325 -17.70 -13.72 -24.87
CA LYS A 325 -18.65 -14.56 -25.59
C LYS A 325 -18.25 -16.03 -25.55
N ALA A 326 -16.96 -16.33 -25.69
CA ALA A 326 -16.45 -17.68 -25.60
C ALA A 326 -16.69 -18.29 -24.21
N LEU A 327 -16.53 -17.54 -23.11
CA LEU A 327 -16.85 -18.01 -21.76
C LEU A 327 -18.32 -18.48 -21.66
N SER A 328 -19.26 -17.76 -22.25
CA SER A 328 -20.70 -18.11 -22.23
C SER A 328 -21.03 -19.38 -23.01
N LEU A 329 -20.11 -19.87 -23.86
CA LEU A 329 -20.29 -21.08 -24.67
C LEU A 329 -19.65 -22.32 -24.02
N ILE A 330 -18.95 -22.18 -22.90
CA ILE A 330 -18.38 -23.29 -22.14
C ILE A 330 -19.48 -23.89 -21.27
N GLU A 331 -19.72 -25.19 -21.43
CA GLU A 331 -20.72 -25.91 -20.66
C GLU A 331 -20.02 -26.73 -19.55
N VAL A 332 -20.43 -26.51 -18.30
CA VAL A 332 -19.81 -27.18 -17.14
C VAL A 332 -20.88 -27.91 -16.33
N GLU A 333 -20.62 -29.20 -16.06
CA GLU A 333 -21.45 -30.00 -15.17
C GLU A 333 -20.75 -30.13 -13.82
N TYR A 334 -21.39 -29.61 -12.77
CA TYR A 334 -20.88 -29.64 -11.41
C TYR A 334 -21.57 -30.68 -10.55
N ASP A 335 -20.80 -31.32 -9.68
CA ASP A 335 -21.30 -32.02 -8.49
C ASP A 335 -21.11 -31.08 -7.29
N VAL A 336 -22.20 -30.42 -6.91
CA VAL A 336 -22.16 -29.41 -5.85
C VAL A 336 -22.04 -30.09 -4.50
N LEU A 337 -21.02 -29.69 -3.76
CA LEU A 337 -20.72 -30.21 -2.41
C LEU A 337 -21.22 -29.23 -1.34
N PRO A 338 -21.46 -29.71 -0.10
CA PRO A 338 -21.66 -28.82 1.03
C PRO A 338 -20.47 -27.88 1.23
N ALA A 339 -20.73 -26.65 1.66
CA ALA A 339 -19.73 -25.62 1.86
C ALA A 339 -19.71 -25.12 3.33
N ILE A 340 -18.52 -24.73 3.79
CA ILE A 340 -18.29 -24.10 5.10
C ILE A 340 -18.08 -22.61 4.84
N LEU A 341 -18.98 -21.77 5.33
CA LEU A 341 -18.92 -20.30 5.15
C LEU A 341 -18.62 -19.55 6.45
N ASP A 342 -18.74 -20.22 7.60
CA ASP A 342 -18.43 -19.67 8.93
C ASP A 342 -17.20 -20.35 9.51
N SER A 343 -16.19 -19.57 9.83
CA SER A 343 -14.93 -20.07 10.43
C SER A 343 -15.12 -20.82 11.75
N ARG A 344 -16.20 -20.52 12.51
CA ARG A 344 -16.52 -21.21 13.79
C ARG A 344 -16.84 -22.68 13.61
N GLU A 345 -17.38 -23.04 12.45
CA GLU A 345 -17.80 -24.42 12.15
C GLU A 345 -16.68 -25.25 11.51
N SER A 346 -15.65 -24.56 11.02
CA SER A 346 -14.64 -25.17 10.13
C SER A 346 -13.93 -26.37 10.76
N MET A 347 -13.35 -26.23 11.96
CA MET A 347 -12.58 -27.31 12.59
C MET A 347 -13.44 -28.49 13.09
N SER A 348 -14.74 -28.25 13.34
CA SER A 348 -15.67 -29.28 13.81
C SER A 348 -16.46 -29.92 12.68
N SER A 349 -16.33 -29.41 11.44
CA SER A 349 -17.05 -29.91 10.27
C SER A 349 -16.48 -31.25 9.79
N GLU A 350 -17.35 -32.13 9.29
CA GLU A 350 -16.97 -33.33 8.56
C GLU A 350 -16.59 -33.03 7.09
N ILE A 351 -16.90 -31.81 6.60
CA ILE A 351 -16.55 -31.36 5.27
C ILE A 351 -15.05 -31.05 5.24
N GLN A 352 -14.32 -31.63 4.30
CA GLN A 352 -12.91 -31.39 4.08
C GLN A 352 -12.73 -30.53 2.82
N ILE A 353 -12.16 -29.32 2.97
CA ILE A 353 -11.96 -28.39 1.85
C ILE A 353 -10.77 -28.85 0.99
N HIS A 354 -9.68 -29.27 1.63
CA HIS A 354 -8.50 -29.84 0.99
C HIS A 354 -8.35 -31.34 1.30
N ASP A 355 -8.56 -32.17 0.30
CA ASP A 355 -8.44 -33.63 0.36
C ASP A 355 -7.57 -34.23 -0.74
N GLU A 356 -6.98 -33.35 -1.57
CA GLU A 356 -6.11 -33.73 -2.67
C GLU A 356 -4.77 -34.31 -2.17
N PRO A 357 -4.28 -35.39 -2.82
CA PRO A 357 -3.04 -36.04 -2.40
C PRO A 357 -1.79 -35.18 -2.61
N GLU A 358 -1.86 -34.16 -3.47
CA GLU A 358 -0.76 -33.23 -3.74
C GLU A 358 -0.62 -32.15 -2.68
N PHE A 359 -1.58 -32.01 -1.76
CA PHE A 359 -1.50 -31.02 -0.68
C PHE A 359 -0.20 -31.21 0.13
N VAL A 360 0.57 -30.14 0.28
CA VAL A 360 1.80 -30.17 1.08
C VAL A 360 1.57 -29.44 2.40
N ASN A 361 1.64 -30.21 3.49
CA ASN A 361 1.53 -29.68 4.84
C ASN A 361 2.69 -28.74 5.17
N PHE A 362 2.38 -27.73 5.97
CA PHE A 362 3.36 -26.84 6.58
C PHE A 362 3.13 -26.80 8.09
N ALA A 363 4.21 -27.01 8.87
CA ALA A 363 4.17 -26.99 10.34
C ALA A 363 2.95 -27.79 10.90
N ASP A 364 2.11 -27.13 11.70
CA ASP A 364 0.95 -27.73 12.38
C ASP A 364 -0.34 -27.68 11.54
N SER A 365 -0.25 -27.50 10.20
CA SER A 365 -1.41 -27.58 9.32
C SER A 365 -2.07 -28.97 9.38
N ASN A 366 -3.40 -28.98 9.38
CA ASN A 366 -4.17 -30.24 9.41
C ASN A 366 -5.41 -30.11 8.51
N PRO A 367 -5.31 -30.47 7.22
CA PRO A 367 -6.40 -30.33 6.27
C PRO A 367 -7.64 -31.17 6.65
N LYS A 368 -7.49 -32.25 7.41
CA LYS A 368 -8.63 -33.06 7.91
C LYS A 368 -9.48 -32.31 8.93
N LYS A 369 -8.94 -31.27 9.56
CA LYS A 369 -9.64 -30.35 10.47
C LYS A 369 -9.83 -28.98 9.85
N ASN A 370 -9.62 -28.83 8.55
CA ASN A 370 -9.61 -27.54 7.86
C ASN A 370 -8.69 -26.50 8.55
N LEU A 371 -7.59 -26.93 9.15
CA LEU A 371 -6.61 -26.09 9.82
C LEU A 371 -5.43 -25.80 8.89
N ALA A 372 -5.29 -24.55 8.49
CA ALA A 372 -4.19 -24.09 7.62
C ALA A 372 -2.90 -23.86 8.40
N ALA A 373 -3.01 -23.37 9.63
CA ALA A 373 -1.89 -23.18 10.55
C ALA A 373 -2.37 -23.02 11.98
N GLU A 374 -1.46 -23.25 12.94
CA GLU A 374 -1.67 -23.07 14.37
C GLU A 374 -0.54 -22.26 14.99
N ILE A 375 -0.85 -21.37 15.93
CA ILE A 375 0.15 -20.59 16.67
C ILE A 375 -0.10 -20.76 18.16
N ARG A 376 0.94 -21.15 18.90
CA ARG A 376 0.92 -21.32 20.35
C ARG A 376 2.19 -20.71 20.94
N ILE A 377 2.08 -19.49 21.47
CA ILE A 377 3.19 -18.74 22.04
C ILE A 377 2.86 -18.35 23.48
N ASP A 378 3.72 -18.77 24.41
CA ASP A 378 3.76 -18.32 25.79
C ASP A 378 5.10 -17.65 26.08
N ILE A 379 5.06 -16.43 26.65
CA ILE A 379 6.20 -15.66 27.12
C ILE A 379 6.02 -15.44 28.61
N GLY A 380 7.04 -15.76 29.40
CA GLY A 380 6.97 -15.70 30.85
C GLY A 380 6.03 -16.76 31.45
N ASN A 381 5.29 -16.40 32.51
CA ASN A 381 4.32 -17.29 33.17
C ASN A 381 2.97 -16.59 33.31
N VAL A 382 2.13 -16.76 32.31
CA VAL A 382 0.84 -16.08 32.18
C VAL A 382 -0.12 -16.43 33.33
N GLU A 383 -0.13 -17.69 33.79
CA GLU A 383 -1.00 -18.13 34.90
C GLU A 383 -0.59 -17.48 36.23
N LYS A 384 0.74 -17.35 36.46
CA LYS A 384 1.26 -16.59 37.59
C LYS A 384 0.84 -15.12 37.49
N GLY A 385 1.00 -14.50 36.33
CA GLY A 385 0.61 -13.11 36.13
C GLY A 385 -0.90 -12.87 36.39
N PHE A 386 -1.77 -13.77 35.95
CA PHE A 386 -3.21 -13.69 36.30
C PHE A 386 -3.50 -13.91 37.79
N ALA A 387 -2.77 -14.80 38.46
CA ALA A 387 -2.93 -15.03 39.89
C ALA A 387 -2.47 -13.82 40.72
N GLU A 388 -1.56 -13.02 40.25
CA GLU A 388 -1.03 -11.80 40.87
C GLU A 388 -1.85 -10.52 40.56
N ALA A 389 -2.81 -10.61 39.65
CA ALA A 389 -3.69 -9.51 39.28
C ALA A 389 -4.73 -9.23 40.37
N ASP A 390 -5.00 -7.94 40.62
CA ASP A 390 -6.16 -7.53 41.46
C ASP A 390 -7.49 -7.59 40.69
N ASN A 391 -7.44 -7.34 39.35
CA ASN A 391 -8.59 -7.39 38.48
C ASN A 391 -8.24 -8.16 37.20
N ILE A 392 -9.20 -8.88 36.66
CA ILE A 392 -9.09 -9.58 35.39
C ILE A 392 -10.21 -9.07 34.48
N PHE A 393 -9.83 -8.66 33.26
CA PHE A 393 -10.76 -8.19 32.23
C PHE A 393 -10.76 -9.16 31.07
N GLU A 394 -11.92 -9.54 30.58
CA GLU A 394 -12.13 -10.42 29.44
C GLU A 394 -13.13 -9.79 28.48
N ALA A 395 -12.87 -9.90 27.17
CA ALA A 395 -13.78 -9.45 26.12
C ALA A 395 -13.53 -10.17 24.79
N GLU A 396 -14.55 -10.20 23.95
CA GLU A 396 -14.49 -10.74 22.59
C GLU A 396 -14.71 -9.61 21.58
N TYR A 397 -14.02 -9.72 20.44
CA TYR A 397 -14.00 -8.72 19.37
C TYR A 397 -14.07 -9.41 18.01
N GLU A 398 -14.65 -8.72 17.04
CA GLU A 398 -14.65 -9.17 15.64
C GLU A 398 -14.04 -8.10 14.72
N VAL A 399 -13.31 -8.57 13.71
CA VAL A 399 -12.79 -7.72 12.64
C VAL A 399 -13.18 -8.29 11.27
N PRO A 400 -13.60 -7.43 10.32
CA PRO A 400 -14.20 -7.87 9.06
C PRO A 400 -13.15 -8.26 8.03
N LYS A 401 -13.61 -8.96 6.99
CA LYS A 401 -12.93 -9.06 5.70
C LYS A 401 -13.10 -7.74 4.96
N VAL A 402 -12.01 -7.17 4.40
CA VAL A 402 -12.02 -5.92 3.61
C VAL A 402 -11.09 -6.02 2.41
N GLN A 403 -11.45 -5.30 1.33
CA GLN A 403 -10.70 -5.28 0.08
C GLN A 403 -9.67 -4.13 0.06
N GLN A 404 -8.49 -4.35 -0.53
CA GLN A 404 -7.45 -3.32 -0.72
C GLN A 404 -7.96 -2.16 -1.59
N ALA A 405 -8.80 -2.48 -2.57
CA ALA A 405 -9.48 -1.53 -3.43
C ALA A 405 -8.53 -0.54 -4.15
N HIS A 406 -7.38 -1.04 -4.64
CA HIS A 406 -6.51 -0.27 -5.52
C HIS A 406 -7.28 0.06 -6.83
N ILE A 407 -7.08 1.28 -7.34
CA ILE A 407 -7.84 1.77 -8.51
C ILE A 407 -7.40 1.04 -9.79
N GLU A 408 -6.09 0.81 -9.99
CA GLU A 408 -5.62 -0.08 -11.05
C GLU A 408 -5.93 -1.54 -10.68
N PRO A 409 -6.77 -2.27 -11.44
CA PRO A 409 -6.93 -3.71 -11.24
C PRO A 409 -5.62 -4.49 -11.44
N HIS A 410 -5.61 -5.79 -11.09
CA HIS A 410 -4.50 -6.66 -11.48
C HIS A 410 -4.43 -6.72 -13.01
N VAL A 411 -3.23 -6.57 -13.56
CA VAL A 411 -2.99 -6.62 -14.99
C VAL A 411 -1.64 -7.26 -15.30
N VAL A 412 -1.62 -8.15 -16.28
CA VAL A 412 -0.42 -8.83 -16.78
C VAL A 412 -0.43 -8.91 -18.30
N VAL A 413 0.75 -8.72 -18.88
CA VAL A 413 1.01 -9.00 -20.31
C VAL A 413 2.14 -10.00 -20.40
N THR A 414 1.94 -11.09 -21.12
CA THR A 414 2.96 -12.11 -21.33
C THR A 414 3.24 -12.31 -22.83
N TYR A 415 4.51 -12.55 -23.17
CA TYR A 415 4.93 -12.80 -24.54
C TYR A 415 6.31 -13.48 -24.60
N TRP A 416 6.61 -14.13 -25.71
CA TRP A 416 7.95 -14.62 -26.01
C TRP A 416 8.79 -13.46 -26.60
N ASP A 417 10.00 -13.28 -26.10
CA ASP A 417 10.98 -12.39 -26.71
C ASP A 417 11.76 -13.10 -27.82
N GLU A 418 12.71 -12.38 -28.45
CA GLU A 418 13.55 -12.85 -29.55
C GLU A 418 14.54 -13.95 -29.15
N ASP A 419 14.80 -14.12 -27.84
CA ASP A 419 15.67 -15.15 -27.28
C ASP A 419 14.89 -16.37 -26.74
N ASP A 420 13.62 -16.52 -27.14
CA ASP A 420 12.72 -17.58 -26.66
C ASP A 420 12.52 -17.58 -25.14
N ARG A 421 12.52 -16.42 -24.52
CA ARG A 421 12.24 -16.23 -23.10
C ARG A 421 10.83 -15.74 -22.90
N LEU A 422 10.16 -16.27 -21.90
CA LEU A 422 8.84 -15.80 -21.50
C LEU A 422 8.99 -14.52 -20.68
N VAL A 423 8.56 -13.40 -21.25
CA VAL A 423 8.47 -12.12 -20.54
C VAL A 423 7.11 -12.00 -19.88
N ILE A 424 7.10 -11.72 -18.59
CA ILE A 424 5.91 -11.46 -17.77
C ILE A 424 5.99 -10.00 -17.33
N ARG A 425 5.17 -9.15 -17.94
CA ARG A 425 5.06 -7.73 -17.59
C ARG A 425 3.80 -7.55 -16.75
N THR A 426 3.94 -7.33 -15.44
CA THR A 426 2.82 -7.42 -14.51
C THR A 426 2.84 -6.34 -13.44
N SER A 427 1.64 -5.96 -12.95
CA SER A 427 1.43 -5.01 -11.85
C SER A 427 1.67 -5.67 -10.48
N THR A 428 2.85 -6.27 -10.28
CA THR A 428 3.20 -7.01 -9.06
C THR A 428 4.07 -6.22 -8.09
N GLN A 429 3.93 -6.45 -6.79
CA GLN A 429 4.83 -5.97 -5.74
C GLN A 429 6.12 -6.78 -5.62
N VAL A 430 6.17 -8.00 -6.22
CA VAL A 430 7.18 -9.02 -5.93
C VAL A 430 7.72 -9.72 -7.19
N PRO A 431 8.36 -9.01 -8.14
CA PRO A 431 8.72 -9.55 -9.45
C PRO A 431 9.65 -10.75 -9.38
N PHE A 432 10.59 -10.80 -8.43
CA PHE A 432 11.49 -11.93 -8.26
C PHE A 432 10.77 -13.17 -7.71
N HIS A 433 9.72 -12.98 -6.89
CA HIS A 433 8.86 -14.09 -6.45
C HIS A 433 8.02 -14.62 -7.60
N VAL A 434 7.41 -13.74 -8.40
CA VAL A 434 6.69 -14.14 -9.62
C VAL A 434 7.57 -15.04 -10.48
N ARG A 435 8.81 -14.63 -10.79
CA ARG A 435 9.74 -15.43 -11.59
C ARG A 435 9.99 -16.80 -10.99
N ARG A 436 10.27 -16.87 -9.69
CA ARG A 436 10.57 -18.11 -8.99
C ARG A 436 9.36 -19.04 -8.92
N MET A 437 8.19 -18.50 -8.59
CA MET A 437 6.97 -19.29 -8.44
C MET A 437 6.44 -19.80 -9.78
N MET A 438 6.54 -18.98 -10.84
CA MET A 438 6.08 -19.37 -12.17
C MET A 438 6.94 -20.47 -12.82
N ALA A 439 8.21 -20.58 -12.47
CA ALA A 439 9.10 -21.56 -13.08
C ALA A 439 8.58 -23.02 -12.94
N PRO A 440 8.28 -23.56 -11.75
CA PRO A 440 7.71 -24.90 -11.60
C PRO A 440 6.28 -25.01 -12.14
N VAL A 441 5.42 -23.98 -11.94
CA VAL A 441 4.02 -23.98 -12.40
C VAL A 441 3.93 -24.11 -13.92
N LEU A 442 4.82 -23.43 -14.65
CA LEU A 442 4.85 -23.44 -16.11
C LEU A 442 5.76 -24.54 -16.71
N GLY A 443 6.47 -25.29 -15.86
CA GLY A 443 7.46 -26.30 -16.32
C GLY A 443 8.65 -25.65 -17.05
N LEU A 444 8.99 -24.39 -16.77
CA LEU A 444 10.09 -23.67 -17.40
C LEU A 444 11.24 -23.43 -16.41
N PRO A 445 12.50 -23.54 -16.82
CA PRO A 445 13.61 -23.15 -15.96
C PRO A 445 13.61 -21.61 -15.74
N VAL A 446 14.00 -21.17 -14.56
CA VAL A 446 14.05 -19.75 -14.15
C VAL A 446 14.73 -18.85 -15.21
N LYS A 447 15.83 -19.34 -15.83
CA LYS A 447 16.56 -18.60 -16.87
C LYS A 447 15.73 -18.31 -18.14
N ARG A 448 14.59 -18.96 -18.32
CA ARG A 448 13.66 -18.73 -19.44
C ARG A 448 12.52 -17.77 -19.09
N ILE A 449 12.51 -17.21 -17.89
CA ILE A 449 11.48 -16.30 -17.44
C ILE A 449 12.12 -14.97 -17.05
N ARG A 450 11.62 -13.88 -17.63
CA ARG A 450 11.93 -12.52 -17.25
C ARG A 450 10.67 -11.83 -16.74
N VAL A 451 10.72 -11.20 -15.56
CA VAL A 451 9.61 -10.44 -15.01
C VAL A 451 9.96 -8.95 -14.99
N ILE A 452 9.09 -8.14 -15.53
CA ILE A 452 9.21 -6.68 -15.58
C ILE A 452 8.02 -6.07 -14.83
N LYS A 453 8.31 -5.23 -13.86
CA LYS A 453 7.30 -4.45 -13.17
C LYS A 453 7.25 -3.03 -13.76
N PRO A 454 6.17 -2.62 -14.45
CA PRO A 454 5.93 -1.22 -14.84
C PRO A 454 5.52 -0.38 -13.63
N ARG A 455 5.02 0.84 -13.81
CA ARG A 455 4.36 1.56 -12.73
C ARG A 455 3.11 0.79 -12.27
N ILE A 456 2.79 0.90 -10.99
CA ILE A 456 1.67 0.22 -10.36
C ILE A 456 0.72 1.25 -9.79
N GLY A 457 -0.56 1.15 -10.13
CA GLY A 457 -1.64 2.03 -9.68
C GLY A 457 -2.19 1.70 -8.30
N GLY A 458 -1.27 1.51 -7.32
CA GLY A 458 -1.57 1.03 -5.98
C GLY A 458 -1.54 -0.49 -5.88
N GLY A 459 -1.34 -0.99 -4.66
CA GLY A 459 -1.31 -2.45 -4.40
C GLY A 459 -1.74 -2.77 -2.98
N PHE A 460 -1.17 -2.09 -1.97
CA PHE A 460 -1.52 -2.18 -0.55
C PHE A 460 -1.45 -3.62 0.02
N GLY A 461 -0.66 -4.49 -0.60
CA GLY A 461 -0.59 -5.92 -0.29
C GLY A 461 -1.41 -6.80 -1.24
N GLY A 462 -2.44 -6.29 -1.93
CA GLY A 462 -3.26 -7.06 -2.88
C GLY A 462 -2.45 -7.62 -4.05
N LYS A 463 -1.41 -6.92 -4.48
CA LYS A 463 -0.50 -7.31 -5.58
C LYS A 463 0.80 -8.00 -5.10
N GLN A 464 0.81 -8.52 -3.87
CA GLN A 464 1.95 -9.22 -3.27
C GLN A 464 1.98 -10.72 -3.58
N GLU A 465 0.88 -11.27 -4.05
CA GLU A 465 0.75 -12.68 -4.42
C GLU A 465 0.75 -12.85 -5.95
N VAL A 466 1.00 -14.07 -6.40
CA VAL A 466 0.91 -14.47 -7.80
C VAL A 466 -0.52 -14.90 -8.09
N LEU A 467 -1.29 -14.06 -8.78
CA LEU A 467 -2.73 -14.29 -8.97
C LEU A 467 -3.16 -14.47 -10.43
N ILE A 468 -2.53 -13.79 -11.36
CA ILE A 468 -2.98 -13.77 -12.77
C ILE A 468 -1.86 -14.07 -13.77
N GLU A 469 -0.63 -14.15 -13.30
CA GLU A 469 0.55 -14.33 -14.13
C GLU A 469 0.57 -15.73 -14.78
N ASP A 470 0.11 -16.75 -14.06
CA ASP A 470 -0.04 -18.12 -14.56
C ASP A 470 -1.08 -18.20 -15.67
N VAL A 471 -2.20 -17.48 -15.56
CA VAL A 471 -3.28 -17.45 -16.57
C VAL A 471 -2.74 -17.00 -17.93
N ALA A 472 -2.18 -15.77 -17.98
CA ALA A 472 -1.65 -15.22 -19.22
C ALA A 472 -0.46 -16.04 -19.75
N ALA A 473 0.40 -16.57 -18.86
CA ALA A 473 1.55 -17.35 -19.23
C ALA A 473 1.16 -18.69 -19.88
N HIS A 474 0.21 -19.45 -19.31
CA HIS A 474 -0.30 -20.67 -19.92
C HIS A 474 -0.91 -20.42 -21.30
N LEU A 475 -1.68 -19.35 -21.44
CA LEU A 475 -2.28 -18.95 -22.72
C LEU A 475 -1.22 -18.53 -23.75
N THR A 476 -0.19 -17.78 -23.34
CA THR A 476 0.96 -17.44 -24.21
C THR A 476 1.75 -18.67 -24.64
N ILE A 477 1.93 -19.65 -23.74
CA ILE A 477 2.60 -20.92 -24.08
C ILE A 477 1.78 -21.71 -25.11
N ALA A 478 0.46 -21.75 -24.94
CA ALA A 478 -0.44 -22.49 -25.84
C ALA A 478 -0.58 -21.82 -27.21
N THR A 479 -0.72 -20.52 -27.28
CA THR A 479 -0.99 -19.76 -28.52
C THR A 479 0.27 -19.33 -29.25
N LYS A 480 1.41 -19.24 -28.57
CA LYS A 480 2.66 -18.62 -29.04
C LYS A 480 2.50 -17.11 -29.40
N GLN A 481 1.43 -16.48 -28.95
CA GLN A 481 1.12 -15.06 -29.15
C GLN A 481 1.19 -14.28 -27.83
N PRO A 482 1.38 -12.96 -27.87
CA PRO A 482 1.28 -12.13 -26.67
C PRO A 482 -0.16 -12.16 -26.14
N VAL A 483 -0.30 -12.20 -24.81
CA VAL A 483 -1.60 -12.25 -24.11
C VAL A 483 -1.62 -11.20 -23.02
N ILE A 484 -2.70 -10.43 -22.95
CA ILE A 484 -3.05 -9.54 -21.83
C ILE A 484 -4.19 -10.13 -21.03
N TYR A 485 -4.06 -10.11 -19.70
CA TYR A 485 -5.17 -10.34 -18.79
C TYR A 485 -5.25 -9.19 -17.80
N GLU A 486 -6.39 -8.56 -17.74
CA GLU A 486 -6.74 -7.48 -16.82
C GLU A 486 -8.03 -7.89 -16.09
N TYR A 487 -8.00 -7.87 -14.75
CA TYR A 487 -9.19 -8.14 -13.95
C TYR A 487 -10.25 -7.07 -14.18
N THR A 488 -11.50 -7.50 -14.19
CA THR A 488 -12.63 -6.61 -13.97
C THR A 488 -12.68 -6.16 -12.51
N ARG A 489 -13.42 -5.13 -12.20
CA ARG A 489 -13.61 -4.73 -10.80
C ARG A 489 -14.32 -5.81 -9.99
N GLU A 490 -15.28 -6.52 -10.59
CA GLU A 490 -15.93 -7.66 -9.94
C GLU A 490 -14.92 -8.79 -9.64
N GLU A 491 -14.03 -9.14 -10.58
CA GLU A 491 -12.97 -10.14 -10.38
C GLU A 491 -12.02 -9.73 -9.23
N GLU A 492 -11.74 -8.43 -9.05
CA GLU A 492 -10.97 -7.93 -7.90
C GLU A 492 -11.63 -8.23 -6.55
N PHE A 493 -12.96 -8.17 -6.48
CA PHE A 493 -13.70 -8.45 -5.24
C PHE A 493 -13.89 -9.95 -4.98
N ILE A 494 -14.06 -10.76 -6.03
CA ILE A 494 -14.44 -12.17 -5.87
C ILE A 494 -13.30 -13.17 -6.08
N ALA A 495 -12.19 -12.79 -6.75
CA ALA A 495 -11.09 -13.69 -7.09
C ALA A 495 -9.72 -13.21 -6.57
N ALA A 496 -9.56 -11.91 -6.23
CA ALA A 496 -8.33 -11.41 -5.62
C ALA A 496 -8.29 -11.67 -4.09
N ARG A 497 -7.33 -11.07 -3.42
CA ARG A 497 -7.12 -11.24 -1.97
C ARG A 497 -7.79 -10.13 -1.17
N SER A 498 -8.00 -10.42 0.11
CA SER A 498 -8.62 -9.48 1.08
C SER A 498 -7.92 -9.60 2.44
N ARG A 499 -8.25 -8.70 3.38
CA ARG A 499 -7.80 -8.82 4.77
C ARG A 499 -8.43 -10.05 5.44
N HIS A 500 -7.68 -10.79 6.26
CA HIS A 500 -8.21 -11.90 7.06
C HIS A 500 -9.24 -11.39 8.08
N PRO A 501 -10.50 -11.85 8.06
CA PRO A 501 -11.42 -11.59 9.15
C PRO A 501 -11.02 -12.46 10.36
N MET A 502 -11.21 -11.92 11.57
CA MET A 502 -10.83 -12.63 12.80
C MET A 502 -11.83 -12.42 13.90
N ARG A 503 -11.97 -13.44 14.77
CA ARG A 503 -12.62 -13.36 16.07
C ARG A 503 -11.55 -13.44 17.13
N VAL A 504 -11.51 -12.45 18.02
CA VAL A 504 -10.42 -12.30 18.96
C VAL A 504 -10.95 -12.25 20.39
N LYS A 505 -10.40 -13.09 21.27
CA LYS A 505 -10.65 -13.05 22.71
C LYS A 505 -9.46 -12.45 23.42
N MET A 506 -9.72 -11.43 24.24
CA MET A 506 -8.71 -10.79 25.08
C MET A 506 -8.94 -11.13 26.53
N LYS A 507 -7.83 -11.35 27.26
CA LYS A 507 -7.82 -11.47 28.73
C LYS A 507 -6.63 -10.76 29.29
N THR A 508 -6.84 -9.78 30.19
CA THR A 508 -5.76 -8.97 30.77
C THR A 508 -5.90 -8.93 32.28
N GLY A 509 -4.82 -9.23 32.99
CA GLY A 509 -4.69 -9.08 34.43
C GLY A 509 -4.05 -7.75 34.79
N VAL A 510 -4.61 -7.01 35.75
CA VAL A 510 -4.17 -5.65 36.10
C VAL A 510 -4.18 -5.47 37.61
N LYS A 511 -3.12 -4.86 38.17
CA LYS A 511 -3.05 -4.43 39.58
C LYS A 511 -3.84 -3.15 39.83
N LYS A 512 -4.16 -2.86 41.10
CA LYS A 512 -4.87 -1.63 41.48
C LYS A 512 -4.19 -0.35 41.02
N ASP A 513 -2.87 -0.35 40.85
CA ASP A 513 -2.08 0.79 40.40
C ASP A 513 -2.05 0.93 38.85
N GLY A 514 -2.77 0.08 38.12
CA GLY A 514 -2.82 0.06 36.66
C GLY A 514 -1.72 -0.73 36.00
N THR A 515 -0.88 -1.47 36.71
CA THR A 515 0.17 -2.31 36.13
C THR A 515 -0.41 -3.57 35.52
N ILE A 516 -0.17 -3.82 34.25
CA ILE A 516 -0.54 -5.08 33.56
C ILE A 516 0.39 -6.20 34.06
N THR A 517 -0.19 -7.27 34.57
CA THR A 517 0.53 -8.44 35.10
C THR A 517 0.59 -9.60 34.11
N ALA A 518 -0.42 -9.72 33.27
CA ALA A 518 -0.48 -10.69 32.18
C ALA A 518 -1.42 -10.20 31.08
N ASN A 519 -1.12 -10.55 29.83
CA ASN A 519 -1.94 -10.24 28.68
C ASN A 519 -2.06 -11.45 27.76
N ALA A 520 -3.29 -11.88 27.45
CA ALA A 520 -3.54 -13.03 26.60
C ALA A 520 -4.51 -12.68 25.46
N MET A 521 -4.17 -13.15 24.26
CA MET A 521 -4.98 -13.03 23.05
C MET A 521 -5.16 -14.41 22.42
N TYR A 522 -6.40 -14.75 22.06
CA TYR A 522 -6.70 -15.87 21.18
C TYR A 522 -7.40 -15.37 19.94
N ALA A 523 -6.90 -15.75 18.74
CA ALA A 523 -7.47 -15.38 17.47
C ALA A 523 -7.94 -16.61 16.67
N LEU A 524 -9.20 -16.61 16.25
CA LEU A 524 -9.71 -17.50 15.22
C LEU A 524 -9.70 -16.71 13.89
N SER A 525 -8.77 -17.07 13.01
CA SER A 525 -8.52 -16.38 11.72
C SER A 525 -9.07 -17.19 10.56
N ASP A 526 -9.80 -16.54 9.65
CA ASP A 526 -10.32 -17.16 8.43
C ASP A 526 -9.42 -16.84 7.25
N THR A 527 -8.79 -17.86 6.67
CA THR A 527 -7.95 -17.69 5.48
C THR A 527 -8.72 -17.85 4.16
N GLY A 528 -10.01 -18.19 4.21
CA GLY A 528 -10.76 -18.56 3.01
C GLY A 528 -10.31 -19.91 2.46
N ALA A 529 -10.39 -20.09 1.14
CA ALA A 529 -10.16 -21.37 0.49
C ALA A 529 -8.68 -21.79 0.37
N ASN A 530 -7.73 -20.89 0.57
CA ASN A 530 -6.29 -21.18 0.47
C ASN A 530 -5.50 -20.56 1.61
N GLY A 531 -4.40 -21.21 2.01
CA GLY A 531 -3.62 -20.85 3.19
C GLY A 531 -2.45 -19.88 2.97
N ALA A 532 -2.27 -19.34 1.78
CA ALA A 532 -1.13 -18.51 1.32
C ALA A 532 -0.34 -17.75 2.42
N HIS A 533 -0.90 -16.64 2.92
CA HIS A 533 -0.32 -15.81 3.99
C HIS A 533 -0.87 -16.12 5.39
N ALA A 534 -1.62 -17.20 5.57
CA ALA A 534 -2.37 -17.52 6.79
C ALA A 534 -1.54 -17.41 8.07
N LEU A 535 -0.42 -18.12 8.14
CA LEU A 535 0.47 -18.15 9.29
C LEU A 535 1.04 -16.76 9.60
N THR A 536 1.62 -16.10 8.60
CA THR A 536 2.42 -14.89 8.83
C THR A 536 1.55 -13.66 9.09
N VAL A 537 0.40 -13.52 8.42
CA VAL A 537 -0.57 -12.45 8.73
C VAL A 537 -1.10 -12.61 10.15
N THR A 538 -1.59 -13.82 10.50
CA THR A 538 -2.15 -14.05 11.84
C THR A 538 -1.09 -13.96 12.92
N GLY A 539 0.14 -14.42 12.65
CA GLY A 539 1.26 -14.29 13.59
C GLY A 539 1.57 -12.84 13.95
N ASN A 540 1.53 -11.94 12.97
CA ASN A 540 1.75 -10.52 13.21
C ASN A 540 0.63 -9.85 14.03
N THR A 541 -0.58 -10.39 14.05
CA THR A 541 -1.68 -9.94 14.94
C THR A 541 -1.26 -9.96 16.43
N GLY A 542 -0.55 -11.01 16.83
CA GLY A 542 0.03 -11.09 18.20
C GLY A 542 1.41 -10.45 18.30
N HIS A 543 2.33 -10.88 17.43
CA HIS A 543 3.76 -10.52 17.49
C HIS A 543 4.01 -9.01 17.52
N LYS A 544 3.35 -8.25 16.64
CA LYS A 544 3.55 -6.80 16.57
C LYS A 544 2.66 -6.04 17.56
N ALA A 545 1.36 -6.34 17.63
CA ALA A 545 0.44 -5.58 18.45
C ALA A 545 0.68 -5.80 19.96
N MET A 546 0.73 -7.06 20.43
CA MET A 546 0.88 -7.34 21.87
C MET A 546 2.25 -6.97 22.44
N ALA A 547 3.26 -6.80 21.59
CA ALA A 547 4.58 -6.37 22.03
C ALA A 547 4.62 -4.94 22.60
N LEU A 548 3.61 -4.11 22.31
CA LEU A 548 3.56 -2.73 22.77
C LEU A 548 3.31 -2.66 24.30
N TYR A 549 2.43 -3.51 24.86
CA TYR A 549 2.03 -3.43 26.26
C TYR A 549 2.59 -4.59 27.08
N VAL A 550 3.71 -4.33 27.73
CA VAL A 550 4.51 -5.33 28.48
C VAL A 550 4.36 -5.25 30.01
N GLY A 551 3.61 -4.26 30.51
CA GLY A 551 3.45 -4.00 31.92
C GLY A 551 4.48 -3.00 32.46
N ASP A 552 4.60 -2.86 33.79
CA ASP A 552 5.53 -1.97 34.48
C ASP A 552 6.38 -2.70 35.52
N GLY A 553 7.49 -2.10 35.92
CA GLY A 553 8.38 -2.62 36.98
C GLY A 553 9.00 -3.97 36.62
N GLU A 554 8.71 -5.01 37.42
CA GLU A 554 9.21 -6.37 37.16
C GLU A 554 8.57 -7.03 35.93
N TYR A 555 7.31 -6.70 35.63
CA TYR A 555 6.59 -7.24 34.45
C TYR A 555 7.14 -6.71 33.14
N ARG A 556 7.61 -5.47 33.11
CA ARG A 556 8.28 -4.89 31.94
C ARG A 556 9.58 -5.64 31.58
N LYS A 557 10.32 -6.08 32.60
CA LYS A 557 11.56 -6.84 32.42
C LYS A 557 11.32 -8.30 32.04
N ALA A 558 10.22 -8.87 32.50
CA ALA A 558 9.81 -10.25 32.25
C ALA A 558 8.30 -10.33 32.03
N PRO A 559 7.81 -9.89 30.84
CA PRO A 559 6.37 -9.84 30.57
C PRO A 559 5.74 -11.24 30.53
N ASN A 560 4.48 -11.32 30.93
CA ASN A 560 3.68 -12.53 30.84
C ASN A 560 2.66 -12.36 29.70
N ILE A 561 2.95 -12.92 28.53
CA ILE A 561 2.15 -12.75 27.32
C ILE A 561 1.81 -14.12 26.72
N ARG A 562 0.55 -14.31 26.36
CA ARG A 562 0.07 -15.48 25.58
C ARG A 562 -0.54 -15.03 24.29
N PHE A 563 -0.08 -15.57 23.18
CA PHE A 563 -0.73 -15.45 21.88
C PHE A 563 -1.00 -16.82 21.28
N TYR A 564 -2.27 -17.19 21.18
CA TYR A 564 -2.73 -18.40 20.53
C TYR A 564 -3.61 -18.05 19.33
N ALA A 565 -3.46 -18.77 18.23
CA ALA A 565 -4.33 -18.60 17.08
C ALA A 565 -4.56 -19.93 16.36
N ASP A 566 -5.78 -20.10 15.85
CA ASP A 566 -6.18 -21.12 14.91
C ASP A 566 -6.55 -20.44 13.59
N ILE A 567 -5.92 -20.86 12.50
CA ILE A 567 -6.15 -20.32 11.17
C ILE A 567 -6.85 -21.38 10.35
N VAL A 568 -8.09 -21.13 9.96
CA VAL A 568 -8.95 -22.14 9.38
C VAL A 568 -9.32 -21.83 7.92
N TYR A 569 -9.51 -22.90 7.14
CA TYR A 569 -10.07 -22.81 5.81
C TYR A 569 -11.60 -22.64 5.85
N THR A 570 -12.11 -21.87 4.89
CA THR A 570 -13.56 -21.77 4.58
C THR A 570 -13.75 -21.77 3.06
N ASN A 571 -14.99 -22.00 2.60
CA ASN A 571 -15.34 -21.92 1.18
C ASN A 571 -15.67 -20.46 0.75
N THR A 572 -14.88 -19.51 1.24
CA THR A 572 -14.93 -18.09 0.84
C THR A 572 -13.68 -17.72 0.02
N PRO A 573 -13.68 -16.63 -0.75
CA PRO A 573 -12.49 -16.14 -1.44
C PRO A 573 -11.29 -16.05 -0.50
N PRO A 574 -10.07 -16.45 -0.94
CA PRO A 574 -8.91 -16.48 -0.08
C PRO A 574 -8.53 -15.13 0.49
N SER A 575 -8.13 -15.12 1.76
CA SER A 575 -7.52 -13.97 2.40
C SER A 575 -6.03 -13.89 2.07
N GLY A 576 -5.41 -12.71 2.20
CA GLY A 576 -4.01 -12.47 1.88
C GLY A 576 -3.47 -11.22 2.57
N ALA A 577 -2.45 -10.62 1.96
CA ALA A 577 -1.80 -9.44 2.48
C ALA A 577 -2.65 -8.17 2.28
N TYR A 578 -2.81 -7.38 3.32
CA TYR A 578 -3.32 -6.02 3.25
C TYR A 578 -2.53 -5.14 4.22
N ARG A 579 -2.28 -3.88 3.84
CA ARG A 579 -1.53 -2.87 4.58
C ARG A 579 -1.73 -2.97 6.09
N GLY A 580 -0.64 -3.06 6.86
CA GLY A 580 -0.62 -3.39 8.28
C GLY A 580 -0.46 -4.89 8.58
N TYR A 581 -0.72 -5.80 7.62
CA TYR A 581 -0.40 -7.24 7.61
C TYR A 581 -0.64 -7.96 8.96
N GLY A 582 -1.91 -8.01 9.39
CA GLY A 582 -2.33 -8.64 10.65
C GLY A 582 -2.37 -7.69 11.85
N VAL A 583 -1.60 -6.64 11.85
CA VAL A 583 -1.47 -5.71 12.98
C VAL A 583 -2.74 -4.90 13.24
N PRO A 584 -3.47 -4.35 12.23
CA PRO A 584 -4.76 -3.69 12.47
C PRO A 584 -5.80 -4.60 13.12
N GLN A 585 -5.79 -5.92 12.75
CA GLN A 585 -6.67 -6.91 13.36
C GLN A 585 -6.33 -7.14 14.84
N GLY A 586 -5.06 -6.98 15.21
CA GLY A 586 -4.59 -7.07 16.59
C GLY A 586 -4.87 -5.81 17.40
N TYR A 587 -4.69 -4.62 16.81
CA TYR A 587 -4.91 -3.35 17.53
C TYR A 587 -6.38 -3.02 17.77
N TRP A 588 -7.29 -3.41 16.88
CA TRP A 588 -8.71 -3.23 17.16
C TRP A 588 -9.11 -3.85 18.52
N PRO A 589 -8.91 -5.15 18.79
CA PRO A 589 -9.21 -5.72 20.10
C PRO A 589 -8.32 -5.18 21.22
N LEU A 590 -7.01 -5.09 20.99
CA LEU A 590 -6.05 -4.72 22.03
C LEU A 590 -6.30 -3.32 22.57
N ASP A 591 -6.34 -2.32 21.69
CA ASP A 591 -6.41 -0.93 22.15
C ASP A 591 -7.83 -0.53 22.61
N ARG A 592 -8.87 -1.14 22.04
CA ARG A 592 -10.24 -1.08 22.60
C ARG A 592 -10.30 -1.69 24.00
N HIS A 593 -9.59 -2.80 24.23
CA HIS A 593 -9.53 -3.46 25.54
C HIS A 593 -8.80 -2.59 26.57
N MET A 594 -7.67 -1.97 26.18
CA MET A 594 -6.94 -1.01 27.04
C MET A 594 -7.81 0.19 27.44
N GLU A 595 -8.61 0.72 26.52
CA GLU A 595 -9.55 1.80 26.82
C GLU A 595 -10.59 1.41 27.87
N LYS A 596 -11.20 0.23 27.71
CA LYS A 596 -12.20 -0.30 28.67
C LYS A 596 -11.61 -0.50 30.06
N ILE A 597 -10.39 -1.03 30.14
CA ILE A 597 -9.68 -1.25 31.41
C ILE A 597 -9.41 0.11 32.08
N ALA A 598 -8.83 1.06 31.35
CA ALA A 598 -8.52 2.38 31.91
C ALA A 598 -9.76 3.06 32.48
N ARG A 599 -10.87 3.07 31.74
CA ARG A 599 -12.14 3.65 32.20
C ARG A 599 -12.74 2.89 33.40
N ALA A 600 -12.74 1.56 33.38
CA ALA A 600 -13.28 0.74 34.46
C ALA A 600 -12.50 0.93 35.77
N MET A 601 -11.21 1.20 35.69
CA MET A 601 -10.34 1.44 36.83
C MET A 601 -10.18 2.93 37.19
N GLY A 602 -10.73 3.85 36.40
CA GLY A 602 -10.69 5.28 36.65
C GLY A 602 -9.35 5.94 36.31
N PHE A 603 -8.56 5.35 35.42
CA PHE A 603 -7.31 5.94 34.93
C PHE A 603 -7.55 6.83 33.70
N ASP A 604 -6.72 7.83 33.52
CA ASP A 604 -6.58 8.48 32.21
C ASP A 604 -6.11 7.44 31.18
N PRO A 605 -6.75 7.33 30.02
CA PRO A 605 -6.42 6.29 29.03
C PRO A 605 -5.03 6.47 28.41
N ILE A 606 -4.49 7.67 28.37
CA ILE A 606 -3.12 7.95 27.89
C ILE A 606 -2.11 7.46 28.95
N ASP A 607 -2.30 7.88 30.20
CA ASP A 607 -1.38 7.53 31.29
C ASP A 607 -1.34 6.01 31.52
N PHE A 608 -2.50 5.32 31.45
CA PHE A 608 -2.56 3.87 31.56
C PHE A 608 -1.77 3.17 30.46
N ARG A 609 -1.89 3.63 29.20
CA ARG A 609 -1.15 3.08 28.06
C ARG A 609 0.36 3.31 28.19
N LEU A 610 0.78 4.54 28.46
CA LEU A 610 2.21 4.89 28.60
C LEU A 610 2.88 4.16 29.76
N LYS A 611 2.19 4.00 30.90
CA LYS A 611 2.68 3.23 32.04
C LYS A 611 3.10 1.81 31.65
N ASN A 612 2.33 1.17 30.77
CA ASN A 612 2.51 -0.24 30.40
C ASN A 612 3.24 -0.43 29.06
N ALA A 613 3.58 0.64 28.34
CA ALA A 613 4.21 0.55 27.03
C ALA A 613 5.70 0.17 27.13
N ILE A 614 6.22 -0.46 26.10
CA ILE A 614 7.64 -0.83 25.95
C ILE A 614 8.54 0.40 25.82
N HIS A 615 9.77 0.32 26.31
CA HIS A 615 10.76 1.40 26.30
C HIS A 615 12.00 1.06 25.47
N ALA A 616 12.78 2.09 25.13
CA ALA A 616 14.08 1.92 24.49
C ALA A 616 15.04 1.15 25.41
N GLY A 617 15.84 0.26 24.83
CA GLY A 617 16.78 -0.61 25.55
C GLY A 617 16.17 -1.95 26.00
N GLU A 618 14.86 -2.13 25.84
CA GLU A 618 14.18 -3.39 26.17
C GLU A 618 14.19 -4.37 24.99
N TYR A 619 14.08 -5.66 25.32
CA TYR A 619 13.93 -6.68 24.29
C TYR A 619 12.51 -6.70 23.75
N HIS A 620 12.38 -6.86 22.43
CA HIS A 620 11.10 -7.16 21.82
C HIS A 620 10.61 -8.52 22.37
N PRO A 621 9.46 -8.59 23.08
CA PRO A 621 9.11 -9.77 23.88
C PRO A 621 8.96 -11.04 23.05
N PHE A 622 8.51 -10.95 21.82
CA PHE A 622 8.34 -12.10 20.93
C PHE A 622 9.62 -12.50 20.17
N SER A 623 10.67 -11.71 20.20
CA SER A 623 11.86 -11.93 19.35
C SER A 623 12.53 -13.28 19.57
N THR A 624 12.39 -13.89 20.76
CA THR A 624 12.91 -15.23 21.07
C THR A 624 11.86 -16.34 20.95
N ALA A 625 10.60 -16.00 20.68
CA ALA A 625 9.50 -16.95 20.66
C ALA A 625 8.94 -17.20 19.25
N TRP A 626 9.01 -16.21 18.38
CA TRP A 626 8.42 -16.31 17.04
C TRP A 626 9.13 -15.40 16.02
N ASN A 627 9.36 -15.90 14.80
CA ASN A 627 9.95 -15.17 13.69
C ASN A 627 9.43 -15.72 12.35
N GLU A 628 8.13 -15.55 12.08
CA GLU A 628 7.48 -15.93 10.81
C GLU A 628 7.81 -17.35 10.32
N GLY A 629 7.82 -18.35 11.23
CA GLY A 629 8.15 -19.74 10.94
C GLY A 629 9.65 -20.05 10.83
N ARG A 630 10.53 -19.11 11.28
CA ARG A 630 11.99 -19.25 11.31
C ARG A 630 12.53 -19.28 12.74
N GLU A 631 13.81 -19.52 12.86
CA GLU A 631 14.51 -19.49 14.16
C GLU A 631 14.45 -18.09 14.79
N PRO A 632 13.82 -17.95 15.97
CA PRO A 632 13.76 -16.67 16.67
C PRO A 632 15.13 -16.27 17.22
N ARG A 633 15.39 -14.96 17.29
CA ARG A 633 16.62 -14.39 17.83
C ARG A 633 16.32 -13.15 18.65
N PRO A 634 17.06 -12.92 19.77
CA PRO A 634 16.84 -11.72 20.59
C PRO A 634 17.02 -10.42 19.80
N GLU A 635 16.08 -9.50 19.95
CA GLU A 635 16.11 -8.17 19.34
C GLU A 635 15.90 -7.09 20.41
N ILE A 636 16.81 -6.12 20.48
CA ILE A 636 16.70 -4.95 21.35
C ILE A 636 16.09 -3.78 20.57
N ILE A 637 15.11 -3.12 21.16
CA ILE A 637 14.51 -1.91 20.62
C ILE A 637 15.40 -0.71 21.01
N HIS A 638 16.08 -0.12 20.03
CA HIS A 638 17.05 0.94 20.30
C HIS A 638 16.42 2.32 20.47
N THR A 639 15.35 2.60 19.73
CA THR A 639 14.71 3.94 19.70
C THR A 639 13.20 3.83 19.86
N VAL A 640 12.60 4.68 20.71
CA VAL A 640 11.18 4.77 20.98
C VAL A 640 10.81 6.26 21.17
N GLY A 641 10.15 6.83 20.16
CA GLY A 641 9.62 8.20 20.20
C GLY A 641 8.17 8.31 20.68
N LEU A 642 7.63 7.26 21.30
CA LEU A 642 6.19 7.14 21.61
C LEU A 642 5.67 8.24 22.54
N GLU A 643 6.41 8.57 23.62
CA GLU A 643 6.02 9.63 24.55
C GLU A 643 5.93 10.99 23.85
N GLN A 644 6.88 11.27 22.95
CA GLN A 644 6.86 12.50 22.15
C GLN A 644 5.71 12.48 21.13
N CYS A 645 5.41 11.34 20.50
CA CYS A 645 4.23 11.19 19.62
C CYS A 645 2.94 11.50 20.39
N VAL A 646 2.80 10.95 21.59
CA VAL A 646 1.63 11.22 22.47
C VAL A 646 1.55 12.70 22.84
N ALA A 647 2.65 13.29 23.28
CA ALA A 647 2.66 14.69 23.68
C ALA A 647 2.29 15.64 22.54
N GLN A 648 2.84 15.43 21.33
CA GLN A 648 2.55 16.23 20.15
C GLN A 648 1.11 16.03 19.67
N GLY A 649 0.62 14.79 19.62
CA GLY A 649 -0.74 14.48 19.19
C GLY A 649 -1.79 14.97 20.18
N ARG A 650 -1.54 14.82 21.52
CA ARG A 650 -2.38 15.35 22.61
C ARG A 650 -2.57 16.86 22.49
N ALA A 651 -1.48 17.59 22.24
CA ALA A 651 -1.53 19.04 22.05
C ALA A 651 -2.26 19.42 20.75
N ALA A 652 -2.00 18.71 19.64
CA ALA A 652 -2.59 19.01 18.35
C ALA A 652 -4.10 18.83 18.33
N ILE A 653 -4.64 17.84 19.06
CA ILE A 653 -6.09 17.57 19.09
C ILE A 653 -6.82 18.30 20.23
N ASP A 654 -6.12 19.08 21.04
CA ASP A 654 -6.63 19.76 22.25
C ASP A 654 -7.23 18.77 23.26
N TRP A 655 -6.54 17.67 23.51
CA TRP A 655 -7.04 16.56 24.34
C TRP A 655 -7.50 17.02 25.72
N ASP A 656 -6.70 17.83 26.40
CA ASP A 656 -6.95 18.27 27.79
C ASP A 656 -8.19 19.14 27.94
N ASP A 657 -8.56 19.88 26.89
CA ASP A 657 -9.76 20.71 26.86
C ASP A 657 -11.02 19.92 26.49
N LYS A 658 -10.85 18.78 25.80
CA LYS A 658 -11.95 17.99 25.21
C LYS A 658 -12.28 16.71 26.00
N TYR A 659 -11.26 15.94 26.40
CA TYR A 659 -11.49 14.66 27.08
C TYR A 659 -12.14 14.86 28.46
N GLY A 660 -13.25 14.14 28.71
CA GLY A 660 -14.01 14.30 29.97
C GLY A 660 -14.83 15.60 30.08
N ASN A 661 -14.83 16.48 29.09
CA ASN A 661 -15.55 17.74 29.11
C ASN A 661 -16.98 17.60 28.56
N GLU A 662 -17.94 17.52 29.45
CA GLU A 662 -19.38 17.38 29.13
C GLU A 662 -19.95 18.58 28.35
N GLU A 663 -19.45 19.80 28.57
CA GLU A 663 -19.88 20.99 27.84
C GLU A 663 -19.44 20.88 26.39
N TRP A 664 -18.17 20.54 26.15
CA TRP A 664 -17.66 20.32 24.80
C TRP A 664 -18.41 19.21 24.07
N ARG A 665 -18.71 18.07 24.71
CA ARG A 665 -19.49 16.99 24.12
C ARG A 665 -20.83 17.42 23.57
N ARG A 666 -21.44 18.45 24.16
CA ARG A 666 -22.78 18.98 23.81
C ARG A 666 -22.75 20.16 22.86
N LEU A 667 -21.57 20.61 22.39
CA LEU A 667 -21.47 21.75 21.46
C LEU A 667 -22.07 21.46 20.07
N ALA A 668 -22.30 20.18 19.73
CA ALA A 668 -23.00 19.78 18.51
C ALA A 668 -24.54 20.00 18.67
N ALA A 669 -25.30 19.68 17.62
CA ALA A 669 -26.77 19.76 17.68
C ALA A 669 -27.37 18.92 18.83
N PRO A 670 -28.61 19.17 19.29
CA PRO A 670 -29.19 18.52 20.46
C PRO A 670 -29.19 16.99 20.42
N ASN A 671 -29.33 16.40 19.23
CA ASN A 671 -29.28 14.96 18.99
C ASN A 671 -27.87 14.41 18.70
N LYS A 672 -26.84 15.25 18.74
CA LYS A 672 -25.47 14.88 18.45
C LYS A 672 -24.55 15.03 19.66
N ARG A 673 -23.52 14.18 19.72
CA ARG A 673 -22.50 14.21 20.78
C ARG A 673 -21.12 14.13 20.16
N LYS A 674 -20.21 14.99 20.59
CA LYS A 674 -18.79 14.91 20.25
C LYS A 674 -18.07 13.94 21.17
N GLY A 675 -17.03 13.32 20.65
CA GLY A 675 -16.15 12.45 21.43
C GLY A 675 -14.74 12.46 20.87
N ILE A 676 -13.81 12.12 21.72
CA ILE A 676 -12.39 12.06 21.39
C ILE A 676 -11.79 10.71 21.86
N GLY A 677 -10.89 10.16 21.04
CA GLY A 677 -10.26 8.87 21.35
C GLY A 677 -8.82 8.80 20.90
N ILE A 678 -8.07 7.93 21.53
CA ILE A 678 -6.67 7.65 21.21
C ILE A 678 -6.46 6.16 21.02
N ALA A 679 -5.46 5.82 20.20
CA ALA A 679 -4.82 4.52 20.16
C ALA A 679 -3.32 4.68 19.98
N LEU A 680 -2.54 3.78 20.57
CA LEU A 680 -1.10 3.68 20.36
C LEU A 680 -0.82 2.51 19.41
N ALA A 681 0.23 2.64 18.60
CA ALA A 681 0.62 1.60 17.66
C ALA A 681 2.14 1.41 17.61
N MET A 682 2.55 0.16 17.40
CA MET A 682 3.89 -0.28 17.08
C MET A 682 3.83 -1.24 15.91
N GLN A 683 4.70 -1.07 14.90
CA GLN A 683 4.76 -1.92 13.71
C GLN A 683 6.17 -2.47 13.53
N GLY A 684 6.43 -3.25 12.50
CA GLY A 684 7.78 -3.66 12.12
C GLY A 684 8.31 -2.89 10.91
N THR A 685 9.62 -2.94 10.73
CA THR A 685 10.31 -2.30 9.59
C THR A 685 10.80 -3.31 8.56
N ALA A 686 11.01 -4.57 8.95
CA ALA A 686 11.58 -5.62 8.11
C ALA A 686 11.27 -7.00 8.72
N ILE A 687 11.62 -8.05 8.02
CA ILE A 687 11.68 -9.42 8.58
C ILE A 687 13.15 -9.76 8.78
N PRO A 688 13.64 -9.85 10.04
CA PRO A 688 15.05 -10.10 10.32
C PRO A 688 15.61 -11.35 9.63
N TYR A 689 16.82 -11.26 9.09
CA TYR A 689 17.54 -12.33 8.37
C TYR A 689 16.81 -12.90 7.14
N LEU A 690 15.68 -12.32 6.73
CA LEU A 690 14.90 -12.72 5.57
C LEU A 690 14.89 -11.67 4.48
N ASP A 691 14.54 -10.43 4.83
CA ASP A 691 14.45 -9.36 3.86
C ASP A 691 15.82 -8.99 3.32
N MET A 692 15.92 -9.03 1.99
CA MET A 692 17.13 -8.70 1.25
C MET A 692 16.81 -7.68 0.16
N GLY A 693 17.54 -6.59 0.15
CA GLY A 693 17.54 -5.60 -0.92
C GLY A 693 18.85 -5.63 -1.70
N GLY A 694 18.78 -5.25 -2.98
CA GLY A 694 19.95 -5.17 -3.86
C GLY A 694 19.95 -3.89 -4.70
N ALA A 695 21.12 -3.29 -4.85
CA ALA A 695 21.34 -2.10 -5.67
C ALA A 695 22.65 -2.19 -6.46
N SER A 696 22.65 -1.61 -7.65
CA SER A 696 23.83 -1.39 -8.48
C SER A 696 23.86 0.06 -8.96
N ILE A 697 25.02 0.71 -8.85
CA ILE A 697 25.21 2.09 -9.29
C ILE A 697 26.36 2.13 -10.29
N LYS A 698 26.16 2.83 -11.40
CA LYS A 698 27.14 3.04 -12.47
C LYS A 698 27.25 4.53 -12.79
N MET A 699 28.47 5.06 -12.84
CA MET A 699 28.75 6.42 -13.30
C MET A 699 28.72 6.50 -14.82
N ASN A 700 28.07 7.51 -15.38
CA ASN A 700 27.98 7.82 -16.80
C ASN A 700 29.05 8.85 -17.22
N ASP A 701 29.25 9.04 -18.54
CA ASP A 701 30.26 9.91 -19.12
C ASP A 701 30.13 11.39 -18.73
N ASP A 702 28.91 11.85 -18.44
CA ASP A 702 28.61 13.22 -18.01
C ASP A 702 28.73 13.43 -16.49
N GLY A 703 29.05 12.37 -15.73
CA GLY A 703 29.13 12.41 -14.28
C GLY A 703 27.81 12.17 -13.58
N SER A 704 26.73 11.85 -14.31
CA SER A 704 25.46 11.35 -13.74
C SER A 704 25.57 9.87 -13.39
N PHE A 705 24.54 9.33 -12.73
CA PHE A 705 24.55 7.94 -12.23
C PHE A 705 23.30 7.18 -12.60
N ASN A 706 23.47 5.94 -13.06
CA ASN A 706 22.39 4.97 -13.16
C ASN A 706 22.29 4.20 -11.85
N LEU A 707 21.13 4.24 -11.20
CA LEU A 707 20.77 3.43 -10.05
C LEU A 707 19.82 2.32 -10.47
N LEU A 708 20.30 1.07 -10.44
CA LEU A 708 19.52 -0.13 -10.73
C LEU A 708 19.13 -0.78 -9.39
N ILE A 709 17.85 -0.85 -9.07
CA ILE A 709 17.35 -1.40 -7.81
C ILE A 709 16.30 -2.48 -8.05
N GLY A 710 16.40 -3.57 -7.25
CA GLY A 710 15.40 -4.62 -7.27
C GLY A 710 14.08 -4.24 -6.60
N ALA A 711 14.09 -3.19 -5.78
CA ALA A 711 12.93 -2.69 -5.04
C ALA A 711 11.77 -2.27 -5.96
N THR A 712 10.56 -2.37 -5.43
CA THR A 712 9.32 -2.10 -6.17
C THR A 712 8.67 -0.81 -5.68
N ASP A 713 8.51 0.19 -6.57
CA ASP A 713 7.69 1.38 -6.33
C ASP A 713 6.24 1.11 -6.80
N LEU A 714 5.29 1.14 -5.88
CA LEU A 714 3.85 0.99 -6.14
C LEU A 714 3.08 2.32 -5.96
N GLY A 715 3.78 3.44 -6.09
CA GLY A 715 3.29 4.79 -5.86
C GLY A 715 3.78 5.40 -4.55
N THR A 716 4.54 4.65 -3.77
CA THR A 716 5.09 5.08 -2.47
C THR A 716 6.18 6.14 -2.59
N GLY A 717 6.80 6.29 -3.77
CA GLY A 717 7.96 7.16 -4.00
C GLY A 717 9.29 6.53 -3.62
N SER A 718 9.36 5.20 -3.48
CA SER A 718 10.59 4.50 -3.11
C SER A 718 11.73 4.74 -4.11
N ASP A 719 11.46 4.76 -5.42
CA ASP A 719 12.48 5.10 -6.41
C ASP A 719 13.14 6.46 -6.13
N THR A 720 12.36 7.45 -5.67
CA THR A 720 12.86 8.78 -5.29
C THR A 720 13.68 8.74 -4.01
N VAL A 721 13.15 8.10 -2.96
CA VAL A 721 13.79 8.04 -1.64
C VAL A 721 15.12 7.30 -1.69
N LEU A 722 15.17 6.17 -2.42
CA LEU A 722 16.41 5.39 -2.60
C LEU A 722 17.45 6.16 -3.41
N ALA A 723 17.02 6.90 -4.43
CA ALA A 723 17.89 7.79 -5.20
C ALA A 723 18.41 8.97 -4.36
N GLN A 724 17.59 9.56 -3.44
CA GLN A 724 18.04 10.59 -2.51
C GLN A 724 19.15 10.08 -1.59
N MET A 725 19.01 8.87 -1.02
CA MET A 725 20.04 8.28 -0.17
C MET A 725 21.36 8.05 -0.93
N ALA A 726 21.28 7.57 -2.17
CA ALA A 726 22.47 7.36 -3.00
C ALA A 726 23.12 8.70 -3.40
N ALA A 727 22.32 9.69 -3.79
CA ALA A 727 22.76 11.03 -4.16
C ALA A 727 23.50 11.74 -3.01
N GLU A 728 23.01 11.59 -1.77
CA GLU A 728 23.66 12.10 -0.55
C GLU A 728 25.08 11.58 -0.41
N VAL A 729 25.28 10.27 -0.56
CA VAL A 729 26.62 9.64 -0.46
C VAL A 729 27.55 10.07 -1.58
N LEU A 730 27.00 10.26 -2.79
CA LEU A 730 27.78 10.63 -3.97
C LEU A 730 28.05 12.14 -4.06
N GLY A 731 27.42 12.96 -3.23
CA GLY A 731 27.56 14.42 -3.22
C GLY A 731 27.00 15.09 -4.47
N VAL A 732 25.91 14.56 -5.02
CA VAL A 732 25.22 15.06 -6.20
C VAL A 732 23.75 15.33 -5.91
N PRO A 733 23.08 16.22 -6.66
CA PRO A 733 21.64 16.41 -6.52
C PRO A 733 20.86 15.21 -7.10
N LEU A 734 19.59 15.08 -6.69
CA LEU A 734 18.73 13.98 -7.13
C LEU A 734 18.55 13.93 -8.65
N GLU A 735 18.59 15.07 -9.33
CA GLU A 735 18.44 15.15 -10.78
C GLU A 735 19.52 14.41 -11.58
N ASP A 736 20.70 14.17 -10.99
CA ASP A 736 21.79 13.40 -11.60
C ASP A 736 21.61 11.88 -11.44
N MET A 737 20.56 11.43 -10.75
CA MET A 737 20.27 10.02 -10.54
C MET A 737 19.23 9.52 -11.52
N ILE A 738 19.59 8.55 -12.37
CA ILE A 738 18.70 7.83 -13.28
C ILE A 738 18.29 6.54 -12.60
N CYS A 739 17.07 6.48 -12.06
CA CYS A 739 16.57 5.31 -11.35
C CYS A 739 15.82 4.36 -12.27
N TYR A 740 16.21 3.08 -12.28
CA TYR A 740 15.53 1.99 -12.95
C TYR A 740 15.29 0.84 -11.96
N SER A 741 14.02 0.41 -11.84
CA SER A 741 13.64 -0.54 -10.80
C SER A 741 12.89 -1.76 -11.32
N SER A 742 13.07 -2.90 -10.63
CA SER A 742 12.22 -4.09 -10.70
C SER A 742 12.13 -4.76 -12.07
N ASP A 743 13.27 -5.08 -12.65
CA ASP A 743 13.43 -5.97 -13.81
C ASP A 743 14.36 -7.11 -13.40
N THR A 744 13.87 -8.35 -13.41
CA THR A 744 14.61 -9.49 -12.88
C THR A 744 15.89 -9.86 -13.62
N ASP A 745 16.12 -9.29 -14.79
CA ASP A 745 17.35 -9.50 -15.57
C ASP A 745 18.38 -8.40 -15.33
N PHE A 746 17.91 -7.15 -15.20
CA PHE A 746 18.80 -5.97 -15.16
C PHE A 746 19.05 -5.44 -13.75
N THR A 747 18.13 -5.68 -12.82
CA THR A 747 18.28 -5.20 -11.44
C THR A 747 18.74 -6.31 -10.51
N PRO A 748 19.53 -5.99 -9.47
CA PRO A 748 19.86 -6.96 -8.43
C PRO A 748 18.61 -7.53 -7.75
N PHE A 749 18.75 -8.73 -7.15
CA PHE A 749 17.67 -9.36 -6.40
C PHE A 749 17.18 -8.49 -5.25
N ASP A 750 15.86 -8.42 -5.11
CA ASP A 750 15.17 -7.78 -3.99
C ASP A 750 13.91 -8.61 -3.66
N LYS A 751 13.53 -8.63 -2.40
CA LYS A 751 12.33 -9.37 -1.96
C LYS A 751 11.03 -8.74 -2.47
N GLY A 752 11.04 -7.45 -2.81
CA GLY A 752 9.87 -6.69 -3.25
C GLY A 752 9.31 -5.74 -2.19
N ALA A 753 8.16 -5.11 -2.47
CA ALA A 753 7.54 -4.14 -1.57
C ALA A 753 6.52 -4.81 -0.63
N TYR A 754 6.94 -5.08 0.59
CA TYR A 754 6.11 -5.57 1.71
C TYR A 754 6.79 -5.27 3.06
N ALA A 755 6.11 -5.53 4.19
CA ALA A 755 6.60 -5.29 5.55
C ALA A 755 7.15 -3.86 5.77
N SER A 756 6.78 -2.91 4.93
CA SER A 756 7.30 -1.52 4.90
C SER A 756 8.83 -1.42 4.82
N SER A 757 9.50 -2.47 4.35
CA SER A 757 10.96 -2.65 4.46
C SER A 757 11.76 -1.87 3.42
N THR A 758 11.16 -1.39 2.34
CA THR A 758 11.87 -0.86 1.16
C THR A 758 12.84 0.28 1.51
N THR A 759 12.39 1.31 2.26
CA THR A 759 13.25 2.43 2.64
C THR A 759 14.43 1.99 3.52
N TYR A 760 14.19 1.06 4.43
CA TYR A 760 15.20 0.57 5.36
C TYR A 760 16.15 -0.45 4.70
N ILE A 761 15.62 -1.50 4.07
CA ILE A 761 16.42 -2.60 3.49
C ILE A 761 17.05 -2.20 2.15
N SER A 762 16.24 -1.79 1.19
CA SER A 762 16.74 -1.43 -0.16
C SER A 762 17.46 -0.09 -0.11
N GLY A 763 17.09 0.82 0.82
CA GLY A 763 17.82 2.05 1.11
C GLY A 763 19.23 1.81 1.62
N ALA A 764 19.41 0.86 2.54
CA ALA A 764 20.73 0.46 3.01
C ALA A 764 21.57 -0.20 1.89
N ALA A 765 20.93 -1.00 1.00
CA ALA A 765 21.62 -1.57 -0.16
C ALA A 765 22.08 -0.48 -1.14
N ALA A 766 21.19 0.49 -1.46
CA ALA A 766 21.53 1.64 -2.31
C ALA A 766 22.65 2.50 -1.70
N THR A 767 22.58 2.77 -0.40
CA THR A 767 23.63 3.49 0.35
C THR A 767 24.97 2.77 0.28
N LYS A 768 25.01 1.44 0.49
CA LYS A 768 26.24 0.65 0.38
C LYS A 768 26.81 0.63 -1.03
N ALA A 769 25.96 0.50 -2.05
CA ALA A 769 26.40 0.57 -3.44
C ALA A 769 26.98 1.95 -3.77
N ALA A 770 26.35 3.02 -3.29
CA ALA A 770 26.86 4.39 -3.42
C ALA A 770 28.19 4.61 -2.71
N GLN A 771 28.38 4.04 -1.52
CA GLN A 771 29.68 4.08 -0.79
C GLN A 771 30.81 3.43 -1.59
N ILE A 772 30.54 2.26 -2.22
CA ILE A 772 31.54 1.60 -3.09
C ILE A 772 31.91 2.50 -4.28
N VAL A 773 30.92 3.14 -4.90
CA VAL A 773 31.15 4.08 -6.01
C VAL A 773 31.88 5.33 -5.54
N ALA A 774 31.47 5.92 -4.42
CA ALA A 774 32.12 7.09 -3.81
C ALA A 774 33.59 6.83 -3.52
N GLU A 775 33.92 5.65 -2.98
CA GLU A 775 35.30 5.25 -2.73
C GLU A 775 36.14 5.21 -4.02
N ARG A 776 35.62 4.62 -5.10
CA ARG A 776 36.29 4.57 -6.41
C ARG A 776 36.44 5.96 -7.03
N ILE A 777 35.44 6.83 -6.87
CA ILE A 777 35.51 8.26 -7.28
C ILE A 777 36.63 8.97 -6.53
N LYS A 778 36.72 8.80 -5.21
CA LYS A 778 37.77 9.41 -4.40
C LYS A 778 39.18 8.93 -4.77
N ILE A 779 39.35 7.63 -5.01
CA ILE A 779 40.62 7.06 -5.51
C ILE A 779 40.99 7.70 -6.83
N ARG A 780 40.08 7.79 -7.79
CA ARG A 780 40.35 8.40 -9.09
C ARG A 780 40.66 9.88 -9.00
N ALA A 781 39.91 10.63 -8.20
CA ALA A 781 40.14 12.04 -7.91
C ALA A 781 41.51 12.28 -7.27
N ALA A 782 41.93 11.43 -6.31
CA ALA A 782 43.26 11.53 -5.71
C ALA A 782 44.38 11.40 -6.77
N MET A 783 44.26 10.43 -7.67
CA MET A 783 45.19 10.27 -8.79
C MET A 783 45.23 11.51 -9.68
N MET A 784 44.10 12.11 -10.05
CA MET A 784 43.99 13.32 -10.87
C MET A 784 44.56 14.55 -10.15
N LEU A 785 44.42 14.62 -8.85
CA LEU A 785 44.93 15.73 -8.00
C LEU A 785 46.36 15.51 -7.51
N ASN A 786 47.02 14.40 -7.90
CA ASN A 786 48.35 14.00 -7.44
C ASN A 786 48.45 13.95 -5.90
N MET A 787 47.52 13.24 -5.26
CA MET A 787 47.45 13.00 -3.81
C MET A 787 47.84 11.57 -3.51
N ASP A 788 48.54 11.36 -2.40
CA ASP A 788 48.93 10.01 -1.91
C ASP A 788 47.77 9.25 -1.22
N LYS A 789 46.80 10.00 -0.71
CA LYS A 789 45.62 9.44 -0.01
C LYS A 789 44.34 10.04 -0.54
N HIS A 790 43.28 9.23 -0.53
CA HIS A 790 41.93 9.62 -1.01
C HIS A 790 40.91 9.79 0.13
N ASP A 791 41.21 9.31 1.36
CA ASP A 791 40.28 9.30 2.47
C ASP A 791 39.69 10.68 2.83
N ASP A 792 40.55 11.72 2.72
CA ASP A 792 40.19 13.10 3.06
C ASP A 792 39.48 13.87 1.95
N ILE A 793 39.21 13.22 0.81
CA ILE A 793 38.47 13.83 -0.30
C ILE A 793 36.97 13.88 0.05
N ILE A 794 36.37 15.05 -0.07
CA ILE A 794 34.94 15.30 0.16
C ILE A 794 34.22 15.34 -1.18
N LEU A 795 33.17 14.52 -1.30
CA LEU A 795 32.24 14.56 -2.43
C LEU A 795 31.10 15.52 -2.09
N LYS A 796 30.98 16.60 -2.86
CA LYS A 796 29.92 17.59 -2.67
C LYS A 796 29.72 18.46 -3.92
N ASP A 797 28.49 18.86 -4.19
CA ASP A 797 28.14 19.79 -5.26
C ASP A 797 28.72 19.38 -6.63
N ARG A 798 28.59 18.07 -6.99
CA ARG A 798 29.13 17.45 -8.22
C ARG A 798 30.67 17.52 -8.33
N LYS A 799 31.40 17.60 -7.22
CA LYS A 799 32.85 17.69 -7.17
C LYS A 799 33.46 16.77 -6.11
N ALA A 800 34.67 16.32 -6.39
CA ALA A 800 35.59 15.75 -5.41
C ALA A 800 36.62 16.80 -5.03
N THR A 801 36.65 17.22 -3.77
CA THR A 801 37.47 18.33 -3.26
C THR A 801 38.49 17.81 -2.24
N ALA A 802 39.74 18.13 -2.47
CA ALA A 802 40.88 17.85 -1.59
C ALA A 802 40.90 18.82 -0.38
N PRO A 803 41.57 18.47 0.75
CA PRO A 803 41.69 19.35 1.91
C PRO A 803 42.33 20.71 1.64
N ASP A 804 43.19 20.81 0.61
CA ASP A 804 43.83 22.05 0.18
C ASP A 804 42.96 22.94 -0.74
N GLY A 805 41.71 22.50 -1.03
CA GLY A 805 40.74 23.22 -1.82
C GLY A 805 40.81 22.94 -3.34
N ARG A 806 41.76 22.17 -3.83
CA ARG A 806 41.74 21.68 -5.22
C ARG A 806 40.59 20.74 -5.44
N SER A 807 39.97 20.80 -6.60
CA SER A 807 38.81 19.95 -6.89
C SER A 807 38.77 19.51 -8.34
N VAL A 808 38.13 18.39 -8.59
CA VAL A 808 37.77 17.87 -9.91
C VAL A 808 36.27 17.59 -9.92
N SER A 809 35.62 17.86 -11.03
CA SER A 809 34.18 17.63 -11.23
C SER A 809 33.90 16.15 -11.49
N MET A 810 32.64 15.72 -11.23
CA MET A 810 32.21 14.35 -11.55
C MET A 810 32.35 14.04 -13.03
N THR A 811 32.08 15.02 -13.92
CA THR A 811 32.29 14.88 -15.38
C THR A 811 33.76 14.63 -15.72
N GLU A 812 34.71 15.42 -15.16
CA GLU A 812 36.13 15.21 -15.38
C GLU A 812 36.59 13.84 -14.90
N ILE A 813 36.11 13.39 -13.73
CA ILE A 813 36.40 12.05 -13.18
C ILE A 813 35.88 10.95 -14.11
N ALA A 814 34.63 11.08 -14.56
CA ALA A 814 34.02 10.13 -15.48
C ALA A 814 34.81 10.00 -16.78
N LEU A 815 35.13 11.13 -17.45
CA LEU A 815 35.92 11.15 -18.68
C LEU A 815 37.35 10.64 -18.49
N ASP A 816 37.96 10.95 -17.35
CA ASP A 816 39.30 10.45 -17.02
C ASP A 816 39.25 8.92 -16.83
N SER A 817 38.28 8.41 -16.10
CA SER A 817 38.12 6.98 -15.83
C SER A 817 37.85 6.15 -17.09
N LEU A 818 37.11 6.70 -18.04
CA LEU A 818 36.69 5.98 -19.24
C LEU A 818 37.67 6.11 -20.43
N HIS A 819 38.40 7.26 -20.56
CA HIS A 819 39.10 7.60 -21.77
C HIS A 819 40.58 7.90 -21.59
N LYS A 820 41.11 7.86 -20.36
CA LYS A 820 42.55 8.08 -20.08
C LYS A 820 43.28 6.76 -19.78
N ASN A 821 44.55 6.85 -19.44
CA ASN A 821 45.30 5.68 -19.00
C ASN A 821 44.65 5.04 -17.77
N ASN A 822 44.76 3.71 -17.65
CA ASN A 822 44.10 2.92 -16.59
C ASN A 822 42.58 3.05 -16.62
N GLN A 823 42.00 2.84 -17.80
CA GLN A 823 40.57 2.89 -17.97
C GLN A 823 39.82 1.90 -17.07
N GLU A 824 38.72 2.37 -16.46
CA GLU A 824 37.81 1.56 -15.67
C GLU A 824 36.40 2.16 -15.71
N GLN A 825 35.40 1.30 -15.65
CA GLN A 825 34.04 1.73 -15.39
C GLN A 825 33.85 1.85 -13.87
N ILE A 826 33.60 3.07 -13.40
CA ILE A 826 33.26 3.31 -11.98
C ILE A 826 31.84 2.79 -11.74
N MET A 827 31.73 1.68 -10.99
CA MET A 827 30.45 1.09 -10.61
C MET A 827 30.55 0.32 -9.29
N GLY A 828 29.43 0.12 -8.62
CA GLY A 828 29.34 -0.62 -7.37
C GLY A 828 28.05 -1.43 -7.28
N VAL A 829 28.12 -2.60 -6.68
CA VAL A 829 26.96 -3.47 -6.41
C VAL A 829 26.98 -3.85 -4.94
N ALA A 830 25.83 -3.79 -4.29
CA ALA A 830 25.68 -4.19 -2.90
C ALA A 830 24.33 -4.84 -2.62
N SER A 831 24.31 -5.67 -1.59
CA SER A 831 23.11 -6.21 -0.97
C SER A 831 23.07 -5.88 0.51
N TYR A 832 21.87 -5.85 1.07
CA TYR A 832 21.68 -5.68 2.51
C TYR A 832 20.61 -6.64 3.02
N VAL A 833 20.90 -7.24 4.17
CA VAL A 833 19.97 -8.03 4.98
C VAL A 833 20.07 -7.51 6.40
N SER A 834 18.95 -7.14 7.02
CA SER A 834 18.97 -6.66 8.40
C SER A 834 18.89 -7.80 9.41
N PRO A 835 19.68 -7.75 10.50
CA PRO A 835 19.51 -8.66 11.62
C PRO A 835 18.36 -8.25 12.57
N VAL A 836 17.78 -7.06 12.40
CA VAL A 836 16.78 -6.47 13.28
C VAL A 836 15.62 -5.84 12.47
N SER A 837 14.47 -5.65 13.14
CA SER A 837 13.28 -4.99 12.61
C SER A 837 12.88 -3.82 13.53
N PRO A 838 13.61 -2.69 13.50
CA PRO A 838 13.35 -1.59 14.41
C PRO A 838 11.92 -1.06 14.24
N PRO A 839 11.10 -1.06 15.30
CA PRO A 839 9.71 -0.69 15.17
C PRO A 839 9.51 0.83 15.03
N PRO A 840 8.68 1.29 14.09
CA PRO A 840 8.07 2.61 14.17
C PRO A 840 7.00 2.62 15.27
N PHE A 841 6.75 3.79 15.87
CA PHE A 841 5.73 4.01 16.88
C PHE A 841 4.79 5.13 16.48
N ALA A 842 3.50 5.04 16.86
CA ALA A 842 2.54 6.10 16.60
C ALA A 842 1.55 6.30 17.74
N ALA A 843 1.10 7.55 17.89
CA ALA A 843 -0.09 7.93 18.63
C ALA A 843 -1.12 8.46 17.62
N GLN A 844 -2.27 7.83 17.57
CA GLN A 844 -3.35 8.13 16.64
C GLN A 844 -4.58 8.60 17.41
N PHE A 845 -5.09 9.77 17.05
CA PHE A 845 -6.21 10.42 17.73
C PHE A 845 -7.36 10.63 16.74
N ALA A 846 -8.58 10.52 17.25
CA ALA A 846 -9.79 10.77 16.48
C ALA A 846 -10.74 11.68 17.25
N GLU A 847 -11.33 12.67 16.56
CA GLU A 847 -12.48 13.44 17.01
C GLU A 847 -13.68 13.00 16.16
N VAL A 848 -14.80 12.71 16.84
CA VAL A 848 -16.02 12.26 16.18
C VAL A 848 -17.25 13.01 16.65
N THR A 849 -18.26 13.05 15.78
CA THR A 849 -19.63 13.49 16.12
C THR A 849 -20.58 12.32 15.89
N VAL A 850 -21.31 11.90 16.93
CA VAL A 850 -22.27 10.79 16.88
C VAL A 850 -23.70 11.32 16.99
N ASP A 851 -24.54 10.96 16.03
CA ASP A 851 -25.98 11.19 16.10
C ASP A 851 -26.65 10.07 16.91
N VAL A 852 -27.23 10.44 18.08
CA VAL A 852 -27.80 9.45 19.03
C VAL A 852 -29.14 8.85 18.57
N GLU A 853 -29.81 9.47 17.58
CA GLU A 853 -31.07 8.97 17.03
C GLU A 853 -30.85 7.91 15.96
N THR A 854 -29.85 8.14 15.10
CA THR A 854 -29.56 7.29 13.93
C THR A 854 -28.37 6.34 14.14
N GLY A 855 -27.48 6.66 15.09
CA GLY A 855 -26.21 5.97 15.27
C GLY A 855 -25.12 6.41 14.30
N GLN A 856 -25.40 7.38 13.42
CA GLN A 856 -24.43 7.87 12.45
C GLN A 856 -23.19 8.46 13.13
N VAL A 857 -22.03 8.00 12.71
CA VAL A 857 -20.72 8.48 13.16
C VAL A 857 -20.11 9.33 12.03
N THR A 858 -19.82 10.57 12.34
CA THR A 858 -19.00 11.45 11.50
C THR A 858 -17.63 11.58 12.16
N VAL A 859 -16.57 11.24 11.46
CA VAL A 859 -15.21 11.51 11.93
C VAL A 859 -14.88 12.94 11.51
N ASP A 860 -14.63 13.82 12.48
CA ASP A 860 -14.38 15.24 12.23
C ASP A 860 -12.89 15.51 11.95
N ARG A 861 -12.01 14.84 12.72
CA ARG A 861 -10.57 15.04 12.64
C ARG A 861 -9.79 13.77 12.99
N LEU A 862 -8.69 13.53 12.28
CA LEU A 862 -7.70 12.50 12.59
C LEU A 862 -6.32 13.15 12.72
N VAL A 863 -5.64 12.91 13.83
CA VAL A 863 -4.27 13.36 14.08
C VAL A 863 -3.40 12.13 14.28
N MET A 864 -2.29 12.03 13.55
CA MET A 864 -1.29 10.99 13.73
C MET A 864 0.07 11.60 13.98
N ALA A 865 0.62 11.35 15.15
CA ALA A 865 2.02 11.58 15.46
C ALA A 865 2.80 10.27 15.36
N VAL A 866 3.90 10.24 14.61
CA VAL A 866 4.63 9.02 14.26
C VAL A 866 6.13 9.18 14.36
N ASP A 867 6.78 8.22 15.02
CA ASP A 867 8.22 7.99 14.99
C ASP A 867 8.54 6.95 13.91
N SER A 868 9.03 7.42 12.78
CA SER A 868 9.53 6.60 11.66
C SER A 868 11.06 6.78 11.46
N GLY A 869 11.78 7.09 12.54
CA GLY A 869 13.18 7.45 12.45
C GLY A 869 13.37 8.77 11.70
N VAL A 870 14.49 8.90 10.98
CA VAL A 870 14.75 10.05 10.12
C VAL A 870 13.85 10.01 8.88
N ILE A 871 13.21 11.12 8.57
CA ILE A 871 12.35 11.25 7.41
C ILE A 871 13.18 11.67 6.20
N VAL A 872 13.35 10.77 5.24
CA VAL A 872 14.18 11.00 4.04
C VAL A 872 13.53 12.02 3.09
N ASN A 873 12.22 11.88 2.89
CA ASN A 873 11.45 12.80 2.06
C ASN A 873 10.09 13.09 2.72
N PRO A 874 9.94 14.26 3.38
CA PRO A 874 8.70 14.58 4.10
C PRO A 874 7.47 14.70 3.19
N LEU A 875 7.65 15.05 1.91
CA LEU A 875 6.57 15.18 0.96
C LEU A 875 5.92 13.81 0.64
N THR A 876 6.74 12.79 0.39
CA THR A 876 6.26 11.43 0.10
C THR A 876 5.83 10.70 1.37
N ALA A 877 6.56 10.88 2.49
CA ALA A 877 6.25 10.24 3.75
C ALA A 877 4.88 10.69 4.31
N SER A 878 4.58 12.01 4.32
CA SER A 878 3.27 12.49 4.78
C SER A 878 2.13 11.96 3.90
N GLY A 879 2.36 11.84 2.58
CA GLY A 879 1.40 11.21 1.68
C GLY A 879 1.09 9.75 2.03
N GLN A 880 2.08 8.99 2.54
CA GLN A 880 1.84 7.63 3.03
C GLN A 880 0.99 7.63 4.30
N ILE A 881 1.21 8.57 5.22
CA ILE A 881 0.41 8.70 6.44
C ILE A 881 -1.04 9.07 6.10
N GLU A 882 -1.25 10.10 5.30
CA GLU A 882 -2.57 10.60 4.88
C GLU A 882 -3.39 9.49 4.19
N GLY A 883 -2.77 8.78 3.23
CA GLY A 883 -3.41 7.67 2.53
C GLY A 883 -3.70 6.47 3.43
N GLY A 884 -2.82 6.18 4.41
CA GLY A 884 -3.04 5.10 5.38
C GLY A 884 -4.16 5.42 6.37
N MET A 885 -4.23 6.65 6.89
CA MET A 885 -5.34 7.09 7.73
C MET A 885 -6.69 7.00 7.00
N THR A 886 -6.73 7.35 5.70
CA THR A 886 -7.96 7.25 4.90
C THR A 886 -8.43 5.81 4.73
N GLN A 887 -7.50 4.88 4.48
CA GLN A 887 -7.83 3.45 4.41
C GLN A 887 -8.32 2.92 5.75
N ALA A 888 -7.67 3.33 6.83
CA ALA A 888 -8.04 2.93 8.19
C ALA A 888 -9.37 3.56 8.63
N LEU A 889 -9.70 4.77 8.15
CA LEU A 889 -11.00 5.40 8.35
C LEU A 889 -12.13 4.55 7.72
N GLY A 890 -11.97 4.12 6.46
CA GLY A 890 -12.92 3.23 5.81
C GLY A 890 -13.08 1.91 6.59
N TYR A 891 -11.95 1.29 6.98
CA TYR A 891 -11.94 0.09 7.83
C TYR A 891 -12.64 0.31 9.18
N ALA A 892 -12.56 1.52 9.75
CA ALA A 892 -13.19 1.84 11.03
C ALA A 892 -14.71 1.94 10.95
N VAL A 893 -15.29 2.48 9.86
CA VAL A 893 -16.69 2.92 9.87
C VAL A 893 -17.60 2.32 8.80
N CYS A 894 -17.07 1.82 7.66
CA CYS A 894 -17.92 1.41 6.55
C CYS A 894 -17.45 0.21 5.73
N GLU A 895 -16.14 -0.06 5.64
CA GLU A 895 -15.63 -1.10 4.75
C GLU A 895 -15.82 -2.50 5.36
N GLU A 896 -16.57 -3.36 4.67
CA GLU A 896 -16.83 -4.75 5.04
C GLU A 896 -17.18 -5.55 3.79
N MET A 897 -16.69 -6.77 3.67
CA MET A 897 -17.08 -7.74 2.65
C MET A 897 -17.92 -8.84 3.28
N ARG A 898 -19.16 -8.99 2.80
CA ARG A 898 -20.12 -9.98 3.31
C ARG A 898 -20.48 -10.98 2.22
N TYR A 899 -20.94 -12.13 2.63
CA TYR A 899 -21.32 -13.22 1.74
C TYR A 899 -22.74 -13.68 2.02
N ASP A 900 -23.44 -14.11 0.98
CA ASP A 900 -24.75 -14.75 1.11
C ASP A 900 -24.60 -16.24 1.52
N GLU A 901 -25.72 -16.90 1.72
CA GLU A 901 -25.80 -18.33 2.10
C GLU A 901 -25.18 -19.29 1.06
N LYS A 902 -24.89 -18.80 -0.13
CA LYS A 902 -24.24 -19.56 -1.21
C LYS A 902 -22.77 -19.21 -1.39
N GLY A 903 -22.23 -18.36 -0.52
CA GLY A 903 -20.83 -17.90 -0.56
C GLY A 903 -20.56 -16.82 -1.61
N ARG A 904 -21.58 -16.15 -2.17
CA ARG A 904 -21.43 -15.08 -3.13
C ARG A 904 -21.19 -13.76 -2.41
N ALA A 905 -20.17 -13.00 -2.84
CA ALA A 905 -19.91 -11.67 -2.30
C ALA A 905 -21.08 -10.71 -2.56
N LEU A 906 -21.48 -9.96 -1.54
CA LEU A 906 -22.51 -8.93 -1.65
C LEU A 906 -21.91 -7.61 -2.15
N GLU A 907 -20.72 -7.29 -1.72
CA GLU A 907 -19.93 -6.14 -2.16
C GLU A 907 -19.01 -6.58 -3.32
N ARG A 908 -19.31 -6.12 -4.55
CA ARG A 908 -18.64 -6.56 -5.78
C ARG A 908 -18.15 -5.41 -6.66
N ASP A 909 -18.47 -4.18 -6.28
CA ASP A 909 -18.20 -2.97 -7.02
C ASP A 909 -18.12 -1.76 -6.06
N PHE A 910 -17.74 -0.61 -6.59
CA PHE A 910 -17.66 0.62 -5.80
C PHE A 910 -19.02 1.29 -5.49
N ASP A 911 -20.13 0.78 -6.03
CA ASP A 911 -21.46 1.20 -5.63
C ASP A 911 -21.87 0.57 -4.29
N ARG A 912 -21.41 -0.66 -4.03
CA ARG A 912 -21.74 -1.43 -2.82
C ARG A 912 -20.63 -1.41 -1.77
N TYR A 913 -19.38 -1.32 -2.20
CA TYR A 913 -18.22 -1.18 -1.33
C TYR A 913 -17.78 0.28 -1.28
N HIS A 914 -18.23 1.00 -0.26
CA HIS A 914 -18.00 2.44 -0.15
C HIS A 914 -16.54 2.76 0.16
N LEU A 915 -15.93 3.61 -0.67
CA LEU A 915 -14.65 4.27 -0.40
C LEU A 915 -14.91 5.75 -0.13
N PHE A 916 -14.24 6.31 0.87
CA PHE A 916 -14.31 7.74 1.13
C PHE A 916 -13.89 8.57 -0.08
N ARG A 917 -14.73 9.54 -0.43
CA ARG A 917 -14.52 10.50 -1.50
C ARG A 917 -13.93 11.78 -0.94
N ALA A 918 -13.48 12.67 -1.83
CA ALA A 918 -12.82 13.91 -1.44
C ALA A 918 -13.71 14.83 -0.57
N ASP A 919 -15.02 14.86 -0.83
CA ASP A 919 -16.02 15.66 -0.11
C ASP A 919 -16.43 15.06 1.25
N GLU A 920 -16.09 13.78 1.51
CA GLU A 920 -16.41 13.07 2.76
C GLU A 920 -15.23 13.03 3.75
N MET A 921 -14.05 13.50 3.34
CA MET A 921 -12.84 13.38 4.14
C MET A 921 -12.85 14.30 5.36
N PRO A 922 -12.47 13.78 6.56
CA PRO A 922 -12.21 14.58 7.73
C PRO A 922 -10.96 15.47 7.57
N GLU A 923 -10.73 16.32 8.55
CA GLU A 923 -9.44 17.00 8.71
C GLU A 923 -8.36 15.95 9.06
N LEU A 924 -7.24 15.98 8.30
CA LEU A 924 -6.10 15.09 8.52
C LEU A 924 -4.88 15.89 8.95
N GLU A 925 -4.24 15.50 10.05
CA GLU A 925 -2.98 16.09 10.49
C GLU A 925 -1.92 15.03 10.72
N THR A 926 -0.71 15.25 10.15
CA THR A 926 0.45 14.39 10.29
C THR A 926 1.56 15.10 11.04
N ILE A 927 2.12 14.48 12.07
CA ILE A 927 3.23 14.98 12.88
C ILE A 927 4.34 13.92 12.87
N PHE A 928 5.53 14.27 12.39
CA PHE A 928 6.70 13.40 12.45
C PHE A 928 7.54 13.72 13.70
N VAL A 929 7.75 12.70 14.50
CA VAL A 929 8.74 12.71 15.58
C VAL A 929 9.96 11.94 15.08
N GLU A 930 11.10 12.63 14.91
CA GLU A 930 12.29 11.98 14.40
C GLU A 930 13.15 11.42 15.55
N THR A 931 13.51 10.14 15.41
CA THR A 931 14.56 9.48 16.17
C THR A 931 15.64 9.03 15.20
N PHE A 932 16.84 8.70 15.69
CA PHE A 932 17.91 8.15 14.85
C PHE A 932 18.10 6.67 15.15
N GLU A 933 17.66 5.80 14.22
CA GLU A 933 17.82 4.35 14.36
C GLU A 933 19.26 3.90 14.00
N PRO A 934 20.05 3.42 14.96
CA PRO A 934 21.46 3.17 14.73
C PRO A 934 21.77 2.00 13.80
N SER A 935 20.81 1.13 13.55
CA SER A 935 20.94 -0.02 12.63
C SER A 935 20.88 0.36 11.14
N HIS A 936 20.57 1.63 10.83
CA HIS A 936 20.52 2.14 9.45
C HIS A 936 21.44 3.37 9.27
N PRO A 937 22.19 3.49 8.14
CA PRO A 937 23.12 4.60 7.90
C PRO A 937 22.51 6.01 8.04
N PHE A 938 21.25 6.18 7.69
CA PHE A 938 20.51 7.44 7.81
C PHE A 938 19.47 7.45 8.93
N GLY A 939 19.50 6.47 9.83
CA GLY A 939 18.63 6.46 11.00
C GLY A 939 17.13 6.25 10.73
N VAL A 940 16.75 5.66 9.59
CA VAL A 940 15.36 5.51 9.17
C VAL A 940 14.66 4.30 9.78
N LYS A 941 13.32 4.35 9.88
CA LYS A 941 12.43 3.23 10.15
C LYS A 941 11.32 3.20 9.09
N ALA A 942 10.41 2.23 9.17
CA ALA A 942 9.23 2.12 8.31
C ALA A 942 8.21 3.24 8.55
N VAL A 943 7.37 3.52 7.54
CA VAL A 943 6.28 4.52 7.63
C VAL A 943 4.98 4.06 6.97
N ALA A 944 5.05 3.05 6.07
CA ALA A 944 3.96 2.80 5.14
C ALA A 944 2.75 2.06 5.75
N GLU A 945 2.94 1.18 6.71
CA GLU A 945 1.87 0.33 7.27
C GLU A 945 1.29 0.86 8.58
N ILE A 946 2.11 1.45 9.45
CA ILE A 946 1.69 1.93 10.77
C ILE A 946 0.47 2.89 10.76
N PRO A 947 0.19 3.70 9.70
CA PRO A 947 -1.00 4.54 9.68
C PRO A 947 -2.32 3.75 9.68
N MET A 948 -2.26 2.47 9.32
CA MET A 948 -3.43 1.59 9.27
C MET A 948 -3.81 1.01 10.65
N ASP A 949 -2.88 1.05 11.63
CA ASP A 949 -2.96 0.20 12.81
C ASP A 949 -3.92 0.74 13.89
N GLY A 950 -3.83 2.02 14.25
CA GLY A 950 -4.53 2.57 15.42
C GLY A 950 -5.73 3.48 15.12
N VAL A 951 -6.02 3.84 13.86
CA VAL A 951 -7.16 4.74 13.55
C VAL A 951 -8.51 4.10 13.92
N ALA A 952 -8.70 2.82 13.56
CA ALA A 952 -9.96 2.15 13.85
C ALA A 952 -10.26 2.08 15.37
N PRO A 953 -9.33 1.61 16.24
CA PRO A 953 -9.57 1.65 17.67
C PRO A 953 -9.67 3.10 18.22
N ALA A 954 -8.96 4.08 17.69
CA ALA A 954 -9.11 5.49 18.10
C ALA A 954 -10.52 6.01 17.82
N VAL A 955 -11.08 5.73 16.64
CA VAL A 955 -12.47 6.07 16.29
C VAL A 955 -13.45 5.35 17.21
N GLY A 956 -13.28 4.02 17.45
CA GLY A 956 -14.13 3.26 18.37
C GLY A 956 -14.07 3.81 19.80
N ASN A 957 -12.89 4.24 20.28
CA ASN A 957 -12.68 4.87 21.59
C ASN A 957 -13.35 6.26 21.66
N ALA A 958 -13.29 7.03 20.56
CA ALA A 958 -13.99 8.32 20.46
C ALA A 958 -15.52 8.16 20.51
N VAL A 959 -16.08 7.13 19.86
CA VAL A 959 -17.51 6.81 19.93
C VAL A 959 -17.91 6.41 21.35
N LEU A 960 -17.08 5.59 22.03
CA LEU A 960 -17.29 5.25 23.45
C LEU A 960 -17.26 6.51 24.35
N ASP A 961 -16.36 7.46 24.06
CA ASP A 961 -16.27 8.73 24.75
C ASP A 961 -17.51 9.62 24.52
N ALA A 962 -17.96 9.71 23.27
CA ALA A 962 -19.09 10.56 22.88
C ALA A 962 -20.40 10.15 23.54
N VAL A 963 -20.72 8.86 23.55
CA VAL A 963 -22.07 8.37 23.85
C VAL A 963 -22.11 7.15 24.77
N GLY A 964 -20.98 6.65 25.25
CA GLY A 964 -20.91 5.43 26.07
C GLY A 964 -21.24 4.12 25.32
N ALA A 965 -21.42 4.19 24.00
CA ALA A 965 -21.75 3.01 23.21
C ALA A 965 -20.51 2.13 23.02
N ASN A 966 -20.58 0.90 23.53
CA ASN A 966 -19.53 -0.09 23.36
C ASN A 966 -19.80 -0.93 22.11
N VAL A 967 -19.04 -0.68 21.05
CA VAL A 967 -19.06 -1.45 19.79
C VAL A 967 -17.78 -2.27 19.71
N ASP A 968 -17.88 -3.60 19.84
CA ASP A 968 -16.75 -4.52 19.84
C ASP A 968 -16.46 -5.12 18.45
N ASP A 969 -17.42 -5.01 17.55
CA ASP A 969 -17.33 -5.53 16.18
C ASP A 969 -17.02 -4.40 15.20
N ASN A 970 -15.84 -4.45 14.59
CA ASN A 970 -15.47 -3.54 13.51
C ASN A 970 -16.24 -3.92 12.20
N PRO A 971 -16.62 -2.96 11.34
CA PRO A 971 -16.60 -1.51 11.46
C PRO A 971 -17.68 -0.96 12.40
N VAL A 972 -17.47 0.26 12.89
CA VAL A 972 -18.41 0.99 13.78
C VAL A 972 -19.53 1.59 12.95
N THR A 973 -20.41 0.72 12.41
CA THR A 973 -21.51 1.17 11.54
C THR A 973 -22.62 1.86 12.33
N PRO A 974 -23.44 2.71 11.69
CA PRO A 974 -24.59 3.36 12.33
C PRO A 974 -25.53 2.37 13.04
N GLU A 975 -25.76 1.21 12.42
CA GLU A 975 -26.61 0.17 12.99
C GLU A 975 -26.04 -0.41 14.31
N LYS A 976 -24.71 -0.70 14.33
CA LYS A 976 -24.04 -1.22 15.52
C LYS A 976 -24.04 -0.21 16.66
N VAL A 977 -23.79 1.07 16.37
CA VAL A 977 -23.86 2.16 17.36
C VAL A 977 -25.28 2.33 17.88
N TRP A 978 -26.26 2.38 17.00
CA TRP A 978 -27.68 2.50 17.34
C TRP A 978 -28.16 1.36 18.25
N ARG A 979 -27.73 0.13 17.97
CA ARG A 979 -28.03 -1.04 18.83
C ARG A 979 -27.34 -0.95 20.20
N ALA A 980 -26.08 -0.51 20.23
CA ALA A 980 -25.32 -0.36 21.47
C ALA A 980 -25.93 0.72 22.41
N LEU A 981 -26.47 1.80 21.85
CA LEU A 981 -27.15 2.87 22.61
C LEU A 981 -28.47 2.41 23.26
N ARG A 982 -29.02 1.29 22.84
CA ARG A 982 -30.31 0.76 23.32
C ARG A 982 -30.20 -0.51 24.18
N LYS A 983 -28.97 -0.98 24.39
CA LYS A 983 -28.66 -2.03 25.38
C LYS A 983 -28.51 -1.41 26.79
#